data_8aacf8b04bfe136efb08455cf22202cd
#
_entry.id   8aacf8b04bfe136efb08455cf22202cd
#
_cell.length_a   1.000
_cell.length_b   1.000
_cell.length_c   1.000
_cell.angle_alpha   90.00
_cell.angle_beta   90.00
_cell.angle_gamma   90.00
#
_symmetry.space_group_name_H-M   'P 1'
#
loop_
_entity.id
_entity.type
_entity.pdbx_description
1 polymer ?
#
loop_
_entity_poly.entity_id
_entity_poly.type
_entity_poly.pdbx_seq_one_letter_code
_entity_poly.pdbx_strand_id
1 'polypeptide(L)'
;MRPVHLLLMLVVLAPLTGCLGGGDGGSETAGTYIVESTMTLIEIEAKTADYQDETPVEWNVDSSSFSDAIEAAGGNVVGVLFSLSYGEDETSGGPLCTGGEANAPDTITGGATKGEWTLSGSGENPGSHDVNLTWHNASLLSGVIEGLTKSEIEAQLAFGEEARGAYDLAVTVDAEAFDGALCSHNDDGEEVATVVSLLVLDFTILNEDGEEAATLAVGDGSLPLFLFAGWIFPVVGLIAYVSTKQRDRFHLDLDFSEPEPEVVEGESTSDGETLVDSYRARVITLSALYVAQGVPWGFITVTMVTFLAAEGADAGDLAYLLTLGTLPWSFKFLWGPIIDRFQMPKLGRRRPWILIAQAGMISLLVAMLMVPDLTNNISLLGALFFVYNVFTALQDVSTDALAVDVLQPHEFERVNSYMFTAKSLGGIVGGAGLGTIIGIVGIKGAFLIQIPILVLIMMVPLFMRERPGEKRFPWDESEDVEVDDKTEEDEESRDMFVILNNIKTAFSVRSAQLGIVVSLVISLAFILIPILPLLFLQELGWSQEEFNATKGGIILVVTMLGAMAGGELGRRFGGKSMLMYAALSAALTSLVWGTFDNLWSEGWFMMFVWIVHTFLWAIVSICAYSLMMRVTWAEVGGTQFTAYMSMMNLSAIMGYQLAPIFAERYNYQTIFYIAAVLETFVVLAALFIDPEETDRTLNTSA
;
A
#
# COMPACT_ATOMS: atom_id res chain seq x y z
N MET A 1 -6.08 -33.83 24.19
CA MET A 1 -5.48 -32.53 23.91
C MET A 1 -4.65 -32.11 25.10
N ARG A 2 -3.35 -31.73 24.94
CA ARG A 2 -2.53 -31.29 26.03
C ARG A 2 -3.00 -29.87 26.46
N PRO A 3 -2.96 -29.52 27.74
CA PRO A 3 -3.50 -28.24 28.24
C PRO A 3 -2.91 -26.98 27.53
N VAL A 4 -1.72 -27.10 26.96
CA VAL A 4 -1.06 -26.04 26.18
C VAL A 4 -1.79 -25.75 24.86
N HIS A 5 -2.37 -26.74 24.18
CA HIS A 5 -3.12 -26.54 22.95
C HIS A 5 -4.49 -25.89 23.23
N LEU A 6 -5.08 -26.19 24.38
CA LEU A 6 -6.31 -25.55 24.83
C LEU A 6 -6.06 -24.08 25.21
N LEU A 7 -4.92 -23.79 25.84
CA LEU A 7 -4.51 -22.43 26.20
C LEU A 7 -4.19 -21.59 24.93
N LEU A 8 -3.53 -22.19 23.94
CA LEU A 8 -3.24 -21.52 22.65
C LEU A 8 -4.54 -21.26 21.86
N MET A 9 -5.48 -22.21 21.85
CA MET A 9 -6.81 -22.00 21.25
C MET A 9 -7.61 -20.94 22.01
N LEU A 10 -7.59 -20.92 23.34
CA LEU A 10 -8.25 -19.90 24.15
C LEU A 10 -7.62 -18.52 23.98
N VAL A 11 -6.30 -18.43 23.85
CA VAL A 11 -5.58 -17.18 23.63
C VAL A 11 -5.80 -16.61 22.22
N VAL A 12 -5.94 -17.48 21.21
CA VAL A 12 -6.23 -17.07 19.82
C VAL A 12 -7.72 -16.77 19.61
N LEU A 13 -8.61 -17.51 20.30
CA LEU A 13 -10.06 -17.37 20.12
C LEU A 13 -10.70 -16.32 21.06
N ALA A 14 -10.11 -16.04 22.22
CA ALA A 14 -10.71 -15.10 23.17
C ALA A 14 -10.82 -13.64 22.65
N PRO A 15 -9.83 -13.09 21.92
CA PRO A 15 -10.02 -11.79 21.27
C PRO A 15 -11.02 -11.84 20.11
N LEU A 16 -11.09 -12.98 19.39
CA LEU A 16 -12.03 -13.17 18.28
C LEU A 16 -13.48 -13.35 18.77
N THR A 17 -13.69 -13.97 19.92
CA THR A 17 -15.05 -14.11 20.49
C THR A 17 -15.61 -12.82 21.07
N GLY A 18 -14.75 -11.88 21.50
CA GLY A 18 -15.15 -10.52 21.86
C GLY A 18 -15.59 -9.67 20.66
N CYS A 19 -15.04 -9.98 19.48
CA CYS A 19 -15.42 -9.34 18.21
C CYS A 19 -16.58 -10.05 17.49
N LEU A 20 -16.93 -11.31 17.88
CA LEU A 20 -18.01 -12.10 17.25
C LEU A 20 -19.35 -12.00 18.00
N GLY A 21 -19.45 -11.16 19.01
CA GLY A 21 -20.65 -10.92 19.77
C GLY A 21 -21.58 -9.89 19.12
N GLY A 22 -22.36 -10.30 18.13
CA GLY A 22 -23.56 -9.63 17.68
C GLY A 22 -23.41 -8.68 16.50
N GLY A 23 -23.45 -9.21 15.32
CA GLY A 23 -23.69 -8.55 14.07
C GLY A 23 -23.51 -9.56 12.95
N ASP A 24 -24.56 -9.90 12.24
CA ASP A 24 -24.46 -10.64 10.99
C ASP A 24 -23.48 -9.92 10.07
N GLY A 25 -22.28 -10.47 9.91
CA GLY A 25 -21.32 -10.05 8.91
C GLY A 25 -21.77 -10.53 7.53
N GLY A 26 -22.86 -9.96 7.03
CA GLY A 26 -23.21 -10.02 5.62
C GLY A 26 -22.31 -9.04 4.87
N SER A 27 -21.69 -9.49 3.78
CA SER A 27 -21.35 -8.57 2.69
C SER A 27 -22.56 -7.66 2.47
N GLU A 28 -22.39 -6.34 2.36
CA GLU A 28 -23.46 -5.46 1.91
C GLU A 28 -24.01 -6.04 0.60
N THR A 29 -25.11 -6.73 0.70
CA THR A 29 -25.85 -7.19 -0.47
C THR A 29 -26.73 -6.02 -0.89
N ALA A 30 -26.78 -5.75 -2.19
CA ALA A 30 -27.75 -4.86 -2.75
C ALA A 30 -29.14 -5.17 -2.14
N GLY A 31 -29.72 -4.20 -1.48
CA GLY A 31 -30.96 -4.31 -0.71
C GLY A 31 -32.05 -3.44 -1.26
N THR A 32 -33.13 -3.34 -0.49
CA THR A 32 -34.23 -2.40 -0.72
C THR A 32 -34.15 -1.32 0.36
N TYR A 33 -33.98 -0.06 -0.06
CA TYR A 33 -33.81 1.09 0.84
C TYR A 33 -34.79 2.20 0.53
N ILE A 34 -35.08 3.04 1.54
CA ILE A 34 -35.80 4.27 1.41
C ILE A 34 -34.94 5.38 2.03
N VAL A 35 -34.84 6.52 1.33
CA VAL A 35 -34.13 7.69 1.87
C VAL A 35 -35.15 8.70 2.37
N GLU A 36 -35.13 8.98 3.68
CA GLU A 36 -35.81 10.14 4.25
C GLU A 36 -34.83 11.31 4.24
N SER A 37 -35.23 12.44 3.66
CA SER A 37 -34.33 13.58 3.48
C SER A 37 -35.02 14.91 3.71
N THR A 38 -34.25 15.88 4.16
CA THR A 38 -34.64 17.29 4.29
C THR A 38 -33.63 18.18 3.59
N MET A 39 -34.12 19.01 2.65
CA MET A 39 -33.27 19.98 1.95
C MET A 39 -33.44 21.35 2.62
N THR A 40 -32.31 21.94 3.04
CA THR A 40 -32.23 23.26 3.65
C THR A 40 -31.49 24.23 2.74
N LEU A 41 -32.05 25.43 2.52
CA LEU A 41 -31.41 26.51 1.78
C LEU A 41 -30.69 27.44 2.78
N ILE A 42 -29.39 27.71 2.55
CA ILE A 42 -28.61 28.67 3.34
C ILE A 42 -28.16 29.78 2.39
N GLU A 43 -28.76 30.97 2.57
CA GLU A 43 -28.35 32.17 1.81
C GLU A 43 -26.93 32.59 2.24
N ILE A 44 -26.01 32.67 1.28
CA ILE A 44 -24.60 33.02 1.51
C ILE A 44 -24.24 34.40 0.95
N GLU A 45 -24.96 34.90 -0.07
CA GLU A 45 -24.79 36.23 -0.63
C GLU A 45 -26.09 36.74 -1.25
N ALA A 46 -26.37 38.02 -1.09
CA ALA A 46 -27.38 38.72 -1.86
C ALA A 46 -26.82 40.05 -2.35
N LYS A 47 -26.90 40.33 -3.66
CA LYS A 47 -26.33 41.51 -4.31
C LYS A 47 -27.26 42.02 -5.38
N THR A 48 -27.42 43.36 -5.48
CA THR A 48 -28.06 44.04 -6.61
C THR A 48 -27.04 44.93 -7.28
N ALA A 49 -26.91 44.85 -8.60
CA ALA A 49 -25.96 45.65 -9.37
C ALA A 49 -26.44 45.82 -10.80
N ASP A 50 -25.97 46.93 -11.42
CA ASP A 50 -26.21 47.20 -12.84
C ASP A 50 -25.13 46.45 -13.66
N TYR A 51 -25.58 45.67 -14.64
CA TYR A 51 -24.75 44.93 -15.56
C TYR A 51 -24.84 45.51 -16.95
N GLN A 52 -23.68 45.82 -17.55
CA GLN A 52 -23.61 46.42 -18.88
C GLN A 52 -23.78 45.36 -19.97
N ASP A 53 -24.41 45.79 -21.08
CA ASP A 53 -24.63 44.96 -22.25
C ASP A 53 -23.36 44.23 -22.73
N GLU A 54 -23.52 42.96 -23.11
CA GLU A 54 -22.48 42.01 -23.57
C GLU A 54 -21.21 41.93 -22.68
N THR A 55 -21.24 42.45 -21.45
CA THR A 55 -20.08 42.47 -20.56
C THR A 55 -20.25 41.45 -19.43
N PRO A 56 -19.65 40.27 -19.53
CA PRO A 56 -19.76 39.28 -18.45
C PRO A 56 -19.08 39.79 -17.18
N VAL A 57 -19.77 39.66 -16.06
CA VAL A 57 -19.24 39.98 -14.73
C VAL A 57 -19.11 38.67 -13.96
N GLU A 58 -17.88 38.34 -13.59
CA GLU A 58 -17.54 37.16 -12.81
C GLU A 58 -17.13 37.57 -11.39
N TRP A 59 -17.55 36.78 -10.39
CA TRP A 59 -17.07 36.93 -9.01
C TRP A 59 -17.12 35.61 -8.28
N ASN A 60 -16.52 35.56 -7.11
CA ASN A 60 -16.37 34.36 -6.30
C ASN A 60 -17.06 34.58 -4.97
N VAL A 61 -17.82 33.55 -4.53
CA VAL A 61 -18.50 33.51 -3.22
C VAL A 61 -17.94 32.33 -2.44
N ASP A 62 -17.48 32.57 -1.20
CA ASP A 62 -16.88 31.55 -0.35
C ASP A 62 -17.82 31.13 0.77
N SER A 63 -18.15 29.85 0.81
CA SER A 63 -19.03 29.25 1.84
C SER A 63 -18.34 29.02 3.20
N SER A 64 -17.05 29.23 3.32
CA SER A 64 -16.25 28.91 4.53
C SER A 64 -16.73 29.68 5.77
N SER A 65 -17.28 30.88 5.60
CA SER A 65 -17.81 31.69 6.70
C SER A 65 -19.16 31.19 7.23
N PHE A 66 -19.79 30.23 6.57
CA PHE A 66 -21.11 29.67 6.91
C PHE A 66 -21.04 28.24 7.47
N SER A 67 -19.86 27.80 7.88
CA SER A 67 -19.60 26.42 8.36
C SER A 67 -20.56 26.01 9.48
N ASP A 68 -20.80 26.86 10.47
CA ASP A 68 -21.72 26.58 11.59
C ASP A 68 -23.18 26.38 11.13
N ALA A 69 -23.63 27.15 10.14
CA ALA A 69 -24.95 27.02 9.59
C ALA A 69 -25.12 25.76 8.73
N ILE A 70 -24.07 25.42 7.97
CA ILE A 70 -24.01 24.19 7.18
C ILE A 70 -24.07 22.97 8.11
N GLU A 71 -23.28 22.93 9.19
CA GLU A 71 -23.29 21.84 10.17
C GLU A 71 -24.66 21.71 10.87
N ALA A 72 -25.29 22.82 11.23
CA ALA A 72 -26.60 22.82 11.84
C ALA A 72 -27.73 22.29 10.90
N ALA A 73 -27.51 22.33 9.59
CA ALA A 73 -28.45 21.85 8.56
C ALA A 73 -28.11 20.42 8.06
N GLY A 74 -27.19 19.68 8.72
CA GLY A 74 -26.83 18.32 8.36
C GLY A 74 -25.44 18.17 7.73
N GLY A 75 -24.73 19.28 7.52
CA GLY A 75 -23.30 19.27 7.11
C GLY A 75 -23.03 18.95 5.65
N ASN A 76 -23.95 18.42 4.89
CA ASN A 76 -23.73 17.88 3.55
C ASN A 76 -24.24 18.82 2.46
N VAL A 77 -23.34 19.57 1.82
CA VAL A 77 -23.65 20.49 0.71
C VAL A 77 -23.78 19.70 -0.59
N VAL A 78 -24.92 19.77 -1.24
CA VAL A 78 -25.25 18.99 -2.45
C VAL A 78 -25.52 19.85 -3.68
N GLY A 79 -25.43 21.16 -3.56
CA GLY A 79 -25.65 22.08 -4.67
C GLY A 79 -25.60 23.55 -4.27
N VAL A 80 -25.71 24.42 -5.27
CA VAL A 80 -25.87 25.86 -5.13
C VAL A 80 -27.06 26.32 -6.00
N LEU A 81 -27.92 27.10 -5.40
CA LEU A 81 -29.01 27.80 -6.08
C LEU A 81 -28.60 29.26 -6.29
N PHE A 82 -28.45 29.66 -7.54
CA PHE A 82 -28.16 31.00 -7.94
C PHE A 82 -29.44 31.60 -8.58
N SER A 83 -30.18 32.42 -7.82
CA SER A 83 -31.41 33.05 -8.23
C SER A 83 -31.15 34.47 -8.75
N LEU A 84 -31.64 34.76 -9.91
CA LEU A 84 -31.54 36.07 -10.56
C LEU A 84 -32.96 36.62 -10.70
N SER A 85 -33.13 37.91 -10.36
CA SER A 85 -34.39 38.63 -10.60
C SER A 85 -34.07 40.02 -11.15
N TYR A 86 -34.80 40.43 -12.16
CA TYR A 86 -34.56 41.62 -12.94
C TYR A 86 -35.89 42.24 -13.32
N GLY A 87 -35.91 43.58 -13.34
CA GLY A 87 -37.00 44.39 -13.75
C GLY A 87 -36.87 44.80 -15.20
N GLU A 88 -37.61 45.79 -15.58
CA GLU A 88 -37.49 46.55 -16.81
C GLU A 88 -37.14 47.98 -16.39
N ASP A 89 -35.96 48.45 -16.69
CA ASP A 89 -35.50 49.78 -16.27
C ASP A 89 -35.43 50.84 -17.37
N GLU A 90 -35.79 50.43 -18.57
CA GLU A 90 -35.66 51.28 -19.74
C GLU A 90 -36.73 52.33 -19.89
N THR A 91 -36.27 53.46 -20.39
CA THR A 91 -37.13 54.57 -20.73
C THR A 91 -37.16 54.80 -22.22
N SER A 92 -38.30 54.57 -22.86
CA SER A 92 -38.48 54.89 -24.26
C SER A 92 -38.49 56.41 -24.53
N GLY A 93 -37.67 56.88 -25.48
CA GLY A 93 -37.55 58.26 -25.89
C GLY A 93 -37.97 58.48 -27.34
N GLY A 94 -39.04 59.27 -27.57
CA GLY A 94 -39.49 59.71 -28.92
C GLY A 94 -40.95 60.02 -29.01
N PRO A 95 -41.40 60.89 -29.95
CA PRO A 95 -42.78 61.36 -30.01
C PRO A 95 -43.81 60.33 -30.53
N LEU A 96 -43.37 59.16 -30.97
CA LEU A 96 -44.24 58.11 -31.51
C LEU A 96 -43.99 56.70 -30.87
N CYS A 97 -43.24 56.63 -29.77
CA CYS A 97 -43.16 55.41 -28.97
C CYS A 97 -44.50 55.17 -28.23
N THR A 98 -45.51 54.62 -28.92
CA THR A 98 -46.80 54.30 -28.34
C THR A 98 -47.00 52.79 -28.36
N GLY A 99 -46.63 52.16 -27.24
CA GLY A 99 -47.04 50.78 -26.88
C GLY A 99 -46.09 49.71 -27.37
N GLY A 100 -45.74 48.89 -26.53
CA GLY A 100 -45.30 47.46 -26.54
C GLY A 100 -44.45 46.81 -27.65
N GLU A 101 -44.25 47.49 -28.80
CA GLU A 101 -43.47 46.93 -29.93
C GLU A 101 -42.02 47.48 -29.99
N ALA A 102 -41.66 48.38 -29.08
CA ALA A 102 -40.33 49.02 -29.05
C ALA A 102 -39.40 48.48 -27.93
N ASN A 103 -39.88 47.58 -27.13
CA ASN A 103 -39.16 46.94 -26.02
C ASN A 103 -39.04 45.45 -26.30
N ALA A 104 -37.96 45.04 -26.91
CA ALA A 104 -37.64 43.63 -26.93
C ALA A 104 -37.09 43.24 -25.54
N PRO A 105 -37.53 42.14 -24.97
CA PRO A 105 -37.05 41.77 -23.64
C PRO A 105 -35.56 41.39 -23.70
N ASP A 106 -34.75 41.90 -22.76
CA ASP A 106 -33.36 41.53 -22.60
C ASP A 106 -33.17 40.10 -22.13
N THR A 107 -32.08 39.49 -22.55
CA THR A 107 -31.75 38.17 -22.12
C THR A 107 -30.68 38.21 -21.04
N ILE A 108 -31.03 37.80 -19.83
CA ILE A 108 -30.15 37.73 -18.69
C ILE A 108 -29.66 36.25 -18.53
N THR A 109 -28.39 36.06 -18.59
CA THR A 109 -27.74 34.72 -18.41
C THR A 109 -26.95 34.68 -17.11
N GLY A 110 -27.34 33.75 -16.22
CA GLY A 110 -26.61 33.39 -15.02
C GLY A 110 -25.80 32.11 -15.21
N GLY A 111 -24.61 32.03 -14.60
CA GLY A 111 -23.76 30.83 -14.56
C GLY A 111 -23.22 30.58 -13.17
N ALA A 112 -23.15 29.33 -12.78
CA ALA A 112 -22.56 28.88 -11.53
C ALA A 112 -21.58 27.72 -11.81
N THR A 113 -20.39 27.78 -11.20
CA THR A 113 -19.33 26.76 -11.36
C THR A 113 -18.75 26.42 -10.00
N LYS A 114 -18.52 25.10 -9.77
CA LYS A 114 -17.77 24.56 -8.64
C LYS A 114 -16.90 23.42 -9.14
N GLY A 115 -15.61 23.67 -9.24
CA GLY A 115 -14.69 22.66 -9.80
C GLY A 115 -15.07 22.24 -11.22
N GLU A 116 -15.42 20.97 -11.40
CA GLU A 116 -15.87 20.43 -12.70
C GLU A 116 -17.39 20.60 -12.93
N TRP A 117 -18.15 20.94 -11.91
CA TRP A 117 -19.59 21.15 -12.01
C TRP A 117 -19.89 22.56 -12.51
N THR A 118 -20.55 22.67 -13.65
CA THR A 118 -20.93 23.96 -14.27
C THR A 118 -22.33 23.88 -14.83
N LEU A 119 -23.13 24.91 -14.55
CA LEU A 119 -24.46 25.11 -15.11
C LEU A 119 -24.71 26.57 -15.43
N SER A 120 -25.42 26.85 -16.50
CA SER A 120 -25.92 28.16 -16.84
C SER A 120 -27.39 28.11 -17.21
N GLY A 121 -28.09 29.21 -16.98
CA GLY A 121 -29.49 29.39 -17.35
C GLY A 121 -29.74 30.83 -17.81
N SER A 122 -30.77 31.05 -18.62
CA SER A 122 -31.14 32.38 -19.10
C SER A 122 -32.62 32.60 -18.97
N GLY A 123 -33.02 33.86 -18.82
CA GLY A 123 -34.39 34.33 -18.81
C GLY A 123 -34.51 35.72 -19.42
N GLU A 124 -35.73 36.10 -19.73
CA GLU A 124 -36.06 37.40 -20.34
C GLU A 124 -36.66 38.35 -19.30
N ASN A 125 -36.33 39.66 -19.39
CA ASN A 125 -36.91 40.67 -18.51
C ASN A 125 -38.37 41.06 -18.94
N PRO A 126 -39.23 41.59 -18.05
CA PRO A 126 -39.08 41.49 -16.60
C PRO A 126 -39.34 40.07 -16.10
N GLY A 127 -38.52 39.59 -15.20
CA GLY A 127 -38.65 38.22 -14.75
C GLY A 127 -37.70 37.78 -13.66
N SER A 128 -37.61 36.46 -13.53
CA SER A 128 -36.60 35.82 -12.70
C SER A 128 -36.33 34.39 -13.19
N HIS A 129 -35.11 33.91 -13.00
CA HIS A 129 -34.82 32.53 -13.22
C HIS A 129 -33.80 32.03 -12.19
N ASP A 130 -33.73 30.69 -12.04
CA ASP A 130 -32.86 30.00 -11.12
C ASP A 130 -31.87 29.15 -11.89
N VAL A 131 -30.56 29.29 -11.57
CA VAL A 131 -29.54 28.33 -11.93
C VAL A 131 -29.30 27.40 -10.74
N ASN A 132 -29.83 26.18 -10.83
CA ASN A 132 -29.78 25.20 -9.74
C ASN A 132 -28.71 24.15 -10.07
N LEU A 133 -27.47 24.45 -9.70
CA LEU A 133 -26.35 23.53 -9.88
C LEU A 133 -26.32 22.52 -8.74
N THR A 134 -26.57 21.26 -9.06
CA THR A 134 -26.58 20.15 -8.09
C THR A 134 -25.71 19.02 -8.58
N TRP A 135 -25.05 18.33 -7.66
CA TRP A 135 -24.18 17.18 -7.96
C TRP A 135 -24.62 15.88 -7.31
N HIS A 136 -25.64 15.88 -6.47
CA HIS A 136 -26.25 14.67 -5.91
C HIS A 136 -27.21 13.98 -6.90
N ASN A 137 -27.39 12.69 -6.71
CA ASN A 137 -28.38 11.94 -7.49
C ASN A 137 -29.80 12.11 -6.90
N ALA A 138 -30.54 13.10 -7.36
CA ALA A 138 -31.89 13.42 -6.88
C ALA A 138 -32.90 12.27 -7.05
N SER A 139 -32.67 11.30 -7.93
CA SER A 139 -33.55 10.13 -8.11
C SER A 139 -33.59 9.22 -6.88
N LEU A 140 -32.52 9.26 -6.05
CA LEU A 140 -32.44 8.49 -4.80
C LEU A 140 -33.26 9.11 -3.63
N LEU A 141 -33.70 10.35 -3.76
CA LEU A 141 -34.49 11.03 -2.72
C LEU A 141 -35.98 10.73 -2.81
N SER A 142 -36.42 9.93 -3.76
CA SER A 142 -37.85 9.62 -3.96
C SER A 142 -38.04 8.14 -4.27
N GLY A 143 -38.90 7.49 -3.48
CA GLY A 143 -39.35 6.13 -3.71
C GLY A 143 -38.47 5.07 -3.06
N VAL A 144 -38.63 3.83 -3.50
CA VAL A 144 -37.91 2.66 -3.04
C VAL A 144 -36.69 2.43 -3.95
N ILE A 145 -35.54 2.30 -3.35
CA ILE A 145 -34.26 2.06 -4.05
C ILE A 145 -33.96 0.56 -4.00
N GLU A 146 -33.85 -0.07 -5.16
CA GLU A 146 -33.53 -1.49 -5.28
C GLU A 146 -32.20 -1.67 -6.02
N GLY A 147 -31.43 -2.66 -5.61
CA GLY A 147 -30.24 -3.09 -6.34
C GLY A 147 -28.96 -2.30 -6.05
N LEU A 148 -28.99 -1.37 -5.11
CA LEU A 148 -27.82 -0.68 -4.59
C LEU A 148 -27.55 -1.12 -3.15
N THR A 149 -26.29 -0.99 -2.74
CA THR A 149 -25.89 -1.07 -1.33
C THR A 149 -26.10 0.28 -0.65
N LYS A 150 -26.10 0.29 0.68
CA LYS A 150 -26.19 1.54 1.45
C LYS A 150 -25.01 2.48 1.12
N SER A 151 -23.80 1.95 1.05
CA SER A 151 -22.58 2.71 0.71
C SER A 151 -22.66 3.34 -0.68
N GLU A 152 -23.25 2.64 -1.66
CA GLU A 152 -23.45 3.19 -3.02
C GLU A 152 -24.51 4.31 -3.04
N ILE A 153 -25.49 4.26 -2.14
CA ILE A 153 -26.46 5.34 -1.97
C ILE A 153 -25.81 6.54 -1.29
N GLU A 154 -25.04 6.30 -0.21
CA GLU A 154 -24.29 7.35 0.50
C GLU A 154 -23.32 8.07 -0.45
N ALA A 155 -22.55 7.34 -1.25
CA ALA A 155 -21.59 7.90 -2.21
C ALA A 155 -22.24 8.82 -3.28
N GLN A 156 -23.53 8.67 -3.52
CA GLN A 156 -24.28 9.49 -4.49
C GLN A 156 -25.06 10.65 -3.83
N LEU A 157 -25.12 10.70 -2.51
CA LEU A 157 -25.87 11.71 -1.75
C LEU A 157 -24.99 12.53 -0.83
N ALA A 158 -23.85 12.00 -0.35
CA ALA A 158 -22.97 12.66 0.60
C ALA A 158 -21.71 13.17 -0.10
N PHE A 159 -21.41 14.45 0.07
CA PHE A 159 -20.25 15.14 -0.46
C PHE A 159 -19.55 15.88 0.68
N GLY A 160 -18.23 15.64 0.83
CA GLY A 160 -17.43 16.20 1.91
C GLY A 160 -16.96 17.62 1.66
N GLU A 161 -15.70 17.89 2.00
CA GLU A 161 -15.07 19.19 1.86
C GLU A 161 -15.03 19.73 0.41
N GLU A 162 -15.02 18.85 -0.61
CA GLU A 162 -15.01 19.24 -2.03
C GLU A 162 -16.22 20.08 -2.43
N ALA A 163 -17.36 19.85 -1.75
CA ALA A 163 -18.58 20.63 -1.98
C ALA A 163 -18.59 21.99 -1.29
N ARG A 164 -17.60 22.30 -0.44
CA ARG A 164 -17.48 23.53 0.33
C ARG A 164 -16.45 24.49 -0.30
N GLY A 165 -16.31 25.69 0.22
CA GLY A 165 -15.33 26.69 -0.23
C GLY A 165 -15.86 27.62 -1.31
N ALA A 166 -15.05 27.93 -2.31
CA ALA A 166 -15.36 28.96 -3.31
C ALA A 166 -16.26 28.46 -4.45
N TYR A 167 -17.19 29.33 -4.87
CA TYR A 167 -18.07 29.16 -6.03
C TYR A 167 -17.82 30.31 -6.99
N ASP A 168 -17.62 30.01 -8.26
CA ASP A 168 -17.49 31.02 -9.31
C ASP A 168 -18.84 31.27 -9.96
N LEU A 169 -19.27 32.52 -9.96
CA LEU A 169 -20.54 32.99 -10.49
C LEU A 169 -20.31 33.96 -11.63
N ALA A 170 -21.19 33.93 -12.61
CA ALA A 170 -21.15 34.84 -13.75
C ALA A 170 -22.56 35.35 -14.11
N VAL A 171 -22.67 36.59 -14.46
CA VAL A 171 -23.87 37.19 -15.05
C VAL A 171 -23.49 37.92 -16.33
N THR A 172 -24.30 37.68 -17.38
CA THR A 172 -24.19 38.40 -18.67
C THR A 172 -25.58 38.86 -19.04
N VAL A 173 -25.69 40.12 -19.44
CA VAL A 173 -26.90 40.76 -19.99
C VAL A 173 -26.67 40.92 -21.49
N ASP A 174 -27.65 40.55 -22.31
CA ASP A 174 -27.73 40.79 -23.73
C ASP A 174 -28.93 41.72 -23.93
N ALA A 175 -28.63 43.02 -23.97
CA ALA A 175 -29.61 44.10 -24.01
C ALA A 175 -30.00 44.39 -25.45
N GLU A 176 -31.33 44.41 -25.71
CA GLU A 176 -31.86 44.65 -27.06
C GLU A 176 -32.19 46.13 -27.32
N ALA A 177 -31.22 46.91 -27.76
CA ALA A 177 -31.40 48.31 -28.19
C ALA A 177 -32.16 48.39 -29.52
N PHE A 178 -33.08 49.36 -29.65
CA PHE A 178 -33.81 49.62 -30.87
C PHE A 178 -33.56 51.09 -31.37
N ASP A 179 -33.09 51.21 -32.61
CA ASP A 179 -32.86 52.53 -33.24
C ASP A 179 -33.73 52.75 -34.47
N GLY A 180 -34.89 53.34 -34.25
CA GLY A 180 -35.87 53.66 -35.32
C GLY A 180 -35.96 55.17 -35.56
N ALA A 181 -36.37 55.57 -36.78
CA ALA A 181 -36.35 56.99 -37.21
C ALA A 181 -37.29 57.94 -36.43
N LEU A 182 -38.20 57.41 -35.62
CA LEU A 182 -39.21 58.18 -34.83
C LEU A 182 -39.36 57.66 -33.39
N CYS A 183 -38.76 56.56 -33.05
CA CYS A 183 -38.61 55.97 -31.72
C CYS A 183 -37.23 55.34 -31.62
N SER A 184 -36.45 55.74 -30.69
CA SER A 184 -35.20 55.09 -30.34
C SER A 184 -35.26 54.66 -28.90
N HIS A 185 -34.76 53.47 -28.66
CA HIS A 185 -34.64 52.84 -27.38
C HIS A 185 -33.15 52.57 -27.17
N ASN A 186 -32.56 53.21 -26.18
CA ASN A 186 -31.17 53.02 -25.84
C ASN A 186 -31.13 52.17 -24.58
N ASP A 187 -30.55 51.04 -24.72
CA ASP A 187 -30.36 50.08 -23.66
C ASP A 187 -28.88 49.83 -23.51
N ASP A 188 -28.30 50.09 -22.34
CA ASP A 188 -26.91 49.90 -22.02
C ASP A 188 -26.68 48.86 -20.90
N GLY A 189 -27.72 48.13 -20.48
CA GLY A 189 -27.69 47.05 -19.52
C GLY A 189 -28.87 46.98 -18.57
N GLU A 190 -28.84 46.10 -17.61
CA GLU A 190 -29.99 45.78 -16.73
C GLU A 190 -29.57 45.73 -15.26
N GLU A 191 -30.47 46.21 -14.36
CA GLU A 191 -30.28 46.03 -12.91
C GLU A 191 -30.75 44.60 -12.51
N VAL A 192 -29.80 43.76 -12.12
CA VAL A 192 -30.07 42.38 -11.71
C VAL A 192 -29.79 42.22 -10.23
N ALA A 193 -30.82 41.72 -9.51
CA ALA A 193 -30.67 41.29 -8.14
C ALA A 193 -30.38 39.77 -8.11
N THR A 194 -29.26 39.43 -7.50
CA THR A 194 -28.76 38.04 -7.37
C THR A 194 -28.81 37.56 -5.93
N VAL A 195 -29.22 36.34 -5.72
CA VAL A 195 -29.21 35.65 -4.42
C VAL A 195 -28.52 34.29 -4.61
N VAL A 196 -27.53 34.03 -3.80
CA VAL A 196 -26.79 32.75 -3.79
C VAL A 196 -27.12 31.99 -2.53
N SER A 197 -27.65 30.78 -2.67
CA SER A 197 -27.99 29.90 -1.55
C SER A 197 -27.37 28.53 -1.74
N LEU A 198 -26.80 27.97 -0.68
CA LEU A 198 -26.35 26.58 -0.66
C LEU A 198 -27.55 25.63 -0.45
N LEU A 199 -27.54 24.52 -1.16
CA LEU A 199 -28.45 23.39 -0.87
C LEU A 199 -27.74 22.42 0.06
N VAL A 200 -28.25 22.30 1.28
CA VAL A 200 -27.75 21.36 2.29
C VAL A 200 -28.76 20.26 2.48
N LEU A 201 -28.30 19.01 2.29
CA LEU A 201 -29.12 17.80 2.37
C LEU A 201 -28.85 17.08 3.69
N ASP A 202 -29.86 16.98 4.55
CA ASP A 202 -29.85 16.05 5.67
C ASP A 202 -30.68 14.82 5.28
N PHE A 203 -30.08 13.60 5.43
CA PHE A 203 -30.75 12.38 5.00
C PHE A 203 -30.48 11.20 5.89
N THR A 204 -31.43 10.26 5.94
CA THR A 204 -31.32 8.99 6.64
C THR A 204 -31.77 7.87 5.71
N ILE A 205 -30.99 6.80 5.63
CA ILE A 205 -31.29 5.64 4.81
C ILE A 205 -31.97 4.58 5.68
N LEU A 206 -33.20 4.21 5.34
CA LEU A 206 -34.02 3.22 6.04
C LEU A 206 -34.01 1.90 5.25
N ASN A 207 -34.09 0.77 5.97
CA ASN A 207 -34.31 -0.56 5.38
C ASN A 207 -35.83 -0.78 5.11
N GLU A 208 -36.22 -1.94 4.53
CA GLU A 208 -37.61 -2.31 4.25
C GLU A 208 -38.52 -2.25 5.48
N ASP A 209 -37.98 -2.45 6.68
CA ASP A 209 -38.75 -2.45 7.93
C ASP A 209 -38.92 -1.04 8.50
N GLY A 210 -38.41 0.01 7.84
CA GLY A 210 -38.45 1.40 8.28
C GLY A 210 -37.53 1.68 9.48
N GLU A 211 -36.60 0.77 9.78
CA GLU A 211 -35.53 1.02 10.74
C GLU A 211 -34.36 1.64 10.01
N GLU A 212 -33.66 2.55 10.68
CA GLU A 212 -32.43 3.13 10.15
C GLU A 212 -31.49 1.99 9.75
N ALA A 213 -31.20 1.91 8.45
CA ALA A 213 -30.32 0.90 7.93
C ALA A 213 -29.00 1.07 8.69
N ALA A 214 -28.66 0.06 9.50
CA ALA A 214 -27.49 0.15 10.37
C ALA A 214 -26.32 0.62 9.52
N THR A 215 -25.86 1.83 9.74
CA THR A 215 -24.55 2.25 9.34
C THR A 215 -23.65 1.19 9.97
N LEU A 216 -22.89 0.45 9.17
CA LEU A 216 -21.60 0.02 9.65
C LEU A 216 -20.91 1.35 9.97
N ALA A 217 -21.08 1.81 11.19
CA ALA A 217 -20.52 3.05 11.62
C ALA A 217 -19.04 2.91 11.34
N VAL A 218 -18.47 3.77 10.51
CA VAL A 218 -17.08 4.15 10.63
C VAL A 218 -17.02 4.59 12.09
N GLY A 219 -16.75 3.56 12.95
CA GLY A 219 -17.20 3.67 14.31
C GLY A 219 -16.27 4.60 15.04
N ASP A 220 -16.82 5.50 15.74
CA ASP A 220 -16.29 6.04 16.99
C ASP A 220 -16.09 4.90 18.05
N GLY A 221 -15.85 3.68 17.52
CA GLY A 221 -15.61 2.44 18.25
C GLY A 221 -14.22 2.35 18.80
N SER A 222 -13.86 3.25 19.71
CA SER A 222 -12.67 3.06 20.55
C SER A 222 -12.93 1.90 21.51
N LEU A 223 -12.38 0.72 21.19
CA LEU A 223 -12.29 -0.34 22.18
C LEU A 223 -11.40 0.13 23.33
N PRO A 224 -11.80 -0.07 24.60
CA PRO A 224 -11.04 0.42 25.74
C PRO A 224 -9.59 -0.10 25.72
N LEU A 225 -8.63 0.80 25.83
CA LEU A 225 -7.18 0.50 25.83
C LEU A 225 -6.79 -0.65 26.75
N PHE A 226 -7.45 -0.80 27.90
CA PHE A 226 -7.13 -1.87 28.87
C PHE A 226 -7.37 -3.28 28.31
N LEU A 227 -8.25 -3.46 27.30
CA LEU A 227 -8.47 -4.75 26.66
C LEU A 227 -7.22 -5.19 25.88
N PHE A 228 -6.49 -4.24 25.30
CA PHE A 228 -5.28 -4.50 24.53
C PHE A 228 -4.03 -4.51 25.42
N ALA A 229 -3.88 -3.52 26.31
CA ALA A 229 -2.76 -3.45 27.25
C ALA A 229 -2.72 -4.66 28.19
N GLY A 230 -3.87 -5.20 28.57
CA GLY A 230 -3.99 -6.38 29.42
C GLY A 230 -3.29 -7.64 28.88
N TRP A 231 -3.08 -7.72 27.54
CA TRP A 231 -2.39 -8.83 26.90
C TRP A 231 -0.87 -8.72 26.99
N ILE A 232 -0.32 -7.52 27.05
CA ILE A 232 1.12 -7.28 27.09
C ILE A 232 1.70 -7.66 28.47
N PHE A 233 1.02 -7.34 29.56
CA PHE A 233 1.51 -7.63 30.91
C PHE A 233 1.73 -9.13 31.21
N PRO A 234 0.80 -10.06 30.88
CA PRO A 234 1.05 -11.48 31.02
C PRO A 234 2.23 -11.98 30.17
N VAL A 235 2.42 -11.42 28.95
CA VAL A 235 3.54 -11.77 28.07
C VAL A 235 4.87 -11.28 28.65
N VAL A 236 4.93 -10.05 29.16
CA VAL A 236 6.11 -9.52 29.87
C VAL A 236 6.47 -10.40 31.07
N GLY A 237 5.47 -10.75 31.90
CA GLY A 237 5.66 -11.63 33.04
C GLY A 237 6.19 -13.01 32.65
N LEU A 238 5.67 -13.56 31.54
CA LEU A 238 6.10 -14.85 31.03
C LEU A 238 7.52 -14.83 30.47
N ILE A 239 7.89 -13.75 29.74
CA ILE A 239 9.25 -13.52 29.24
C ILE A 239 10.23 -13.39 30.42
N ALA A 240 9.89 -12.56 31.43
CA ALA A 240 10.70 -12.40 32.62
C ALA A 240 10.91 -13.74 33.34
N TYR A 241 9.87 -14.54 33.49
CA TYR A 241 9.94 -15.87 34.09
C TYR A 241 10.85 -16.84 33.31
N VAL A 242 10.70 -16.86 31.95
CA VAL A 242 11.54 -17.72 31.10
C VAL A 242 12.99 -17.23 31.10
N SER A 243 13.23 -15.92 31.04
CA SER A 243 14.57 -15.32 31.08
C SER A 243 15.30 -15.61 32.39
N THR A 244 14.60 -15.54 33.53
CA THR A 244 15.19 -15.91 34.84
C THR A 244 15.55 -17.38 34.94
N LYS A 245 14.75 -18.27 34.32
CA LYS A 245 14.99 -19.71 34.32
C LYS A 245 16.10 -20.15 33.36
N GLN A 246 16.40 -19.35 32.32
CA GLN A 246 17.48 -19.58 31.36
C GLN A 246 18.80 -18.88 31.73
N ARG A 247 18.82 -18.07 32.79
CA ARG A 247 19.96 -17.27 33.22
C ARG A 247 21.23 -18.10 33.48
N ASP A 248 21.10 -19.36 33.85
CA ASP A 248 22.23 -20.26 34.16
C ASP A 248 22.94 -20.78 32.89
N ARG A 249 22.44 -20.45 31.67
CA ARG A 249 23.04 -20.87 30.38
C ARG A 249 23.81 -19.77 29.67
N PHE A 250 23.85 -18.54 30.24
CA PHE A 250 24.61 -17.43 29.64
C PHE A 250 26.07 -17.46 30.10
N HIS A 251 26.91 -18.25 29.43
CA HIS A 251 28.33 -18.02 29.44
C HIS A 251 28.68 -17.01 28.36
N LEU A 252 29.14 -15.81 28.81
CA LEU A 252 29.71 -14.79 27.95
C LEU A 252 31.15 -15.23 27.61
N ASP A 253 31.36 -15.87 26.47
CA ASP A 253 32.69 -16.00 25.88
C ASP A 253 32.96 -14.77 25.01
N LEU A 254 33.73 -13.83 25.54
CA LEU A 254 34.23 -12.64 24.84
C LEU A 254 35.58 -12.95 24.20
N ASP A 255 35.59 -13.75 23.14
CA ASP A 255 36.80 -13.92 22.32
C ASP A 255 36.69 -13.01 21.09
N PHE A 256 37.48 -11.94 21.05
CA PHE A 256 37.50 -10.92 19.99
C PHE A 256 38.55 -11.22 18.89
N SER A 257 39.14 -12.41 18.84
CA SER A 257 40.10 -12.78 17.82
C SER A 257 39.44 -13.39 16.60
N GLU A 258 39.07 -12.57 15.63
CA GLU A 258 38.84 -13.05 14.26
C GLU A 258 40.18 -13.24 13.55
N PRO A 259 40.44 -14.40 12.90
CA PRO A 259 41.62 -14.53 12.03
C PRO A 259 41.37 -13.70 10.75
N GLU A 260 42.33 -12.85 10.41
CA GLU A 260 42.35 -12.16 9.13
C GLU A 260 42.40 -13.19 7.98
N PRO A 261 41.54 -13.07 6.95
CA PRO A 261 41.56 -13.98 5.80
C PRO A 261 42.80 -13.70 4.94
N GLU A 262 43.63 -14.72 4.70
CA GLU A 262 44.66 -14.70 3.68
C GLU A 262 44.02 -14.51 2.28
N VAL A 263 44.38 -13.42 1.62
CA VAL A 263 44.03 -13.15 0.23
C VAL A 263 44.91 -13.98 -0.68
N VAL A 264 44.41 -15.09 -1.19
CA VAL A 264 45.06 -15.85 -2.25
C VAL A 264 44.74 -15.18 -3.59
N GLU A 265 45.65 -14.42 -4.16
CA GLU A 265 45.57 -13.96 -5.54
C GLU A 265 45.84 -15.15 -6.48
N GLY A 266 44.78 -15.65 -7.13
CA GLY A 266 44.89 -16.62 -8.21
C GLY A 266 45.19 -15.94 -9.54
N GLU A 267 46.16 -16.46 -10.29
CA GLU A 267 46.58 -15.99 -11.61
C GLU A 267 45.39 -16.04 -12.62
N SER A 268 45.14 -14.92 -13.29
CA SER A 268 44.15 -14.79 -14.35
C SER A 268 44.59 -15.46 -15.65
N THR A 269 43.87 -16.45 -16.11
CA THR A 269 43.96 -16.94 -17.49
C THR A 269 43.19 -16.04 -18.44
N SER A 270 43.73 -15.80 -19.64
CA SER A 270 43.37 -14.71 -20.57
C SER A 270 42.06 -14.86 -21.35
N ASP A 271 41.07 -15.61 -20.88
CA ASP A 271 39.84 -15.86 -21.62
C ASP A 271 38.59 -15.27 -20.91
N GLY A 272 38.57 -13.94 -20.75
CA GLY A 272 37.47 -13.14 -20.26
C GLY A 272 36.93 -13.57 -18.89
N GLU A 273 36.87 -12.63 -17.93
CA GLU A 273 36.35 -12.88 -16.57
C GLU A 273 35.02 -13.61 -16.55
N THR A 274 34.98 -14.80 -15.94
CA THR A 274 33.72 -15.51 -15.65
C THR A 274 33.36 -15.34 -14.17
N LEU A 275 32.12 -15.69 -13.81
CA LEU A 275 31.66 -15.57 -12.41
C LEU A 275 32.45 -16.52 -11.49
N VAL A 276 32.85 -17.71 -11.96
CA VAL A 276 33.61 -18.66 -11.14
C VAL A 276 35.03 -18.14 -10.89
N ASP A 277 35.64 -17.45 -11.86
CA ASP A 277 37.04 -17.04 -11.77
C ASP A 277 37.23 -15.70 -11.03
N SER A 278 36.25 -14.78 -11.07
CA SER A 278 36.41 -13.41 -10.59
C SER A 278 35.48 -13.07 -9.42
N TYR A 279 36.07 -12.81 -8.25
CA TYR A 279 35.35 -12.29 -7.09
C TYR A 279 34.60 -10.99 -7.40
N ARG A 280 35.24 -10.06 -8.14
CA ARG A 280 34.61 -8.78 -8.52
C ARG A 280 33.40 -9.00 -9.42
N ALA A 281 33.50 -9.91 -10.40
CA ALA A 281 32.40 -10.24 -11.29
C ALA A 281 31.20 -10.83 -10.50
N ARG A 282 31.44 -11.72 -9.52
CA ARG A 282 30.41 -12.25 -8.62
C ARG A 282 29.70 -11.16 -7.84
N VAL A 283 30.49 -10.30 -7.14
CA VAL A 283 29.90 -9.21 -6.33
C VAL A 283 29.07 -8.24 -7.17
N ILE A 284 29.61 -7.80 -8.32
CA ILE A 284 28.90 -6.85 -9.20
C ILE A 284 27.60 -7.48 -9.74
N THR A 285 27.68 -8.70 -10.28
CA THR A 285 26.53 -9.36 -10.89
C THR A 285 25.44 -9.64 -9.88
N LEU A 286 25.77 -10.27 -8.76
CA LEU A 286 24.80 -10.61 -7.72
C LEU A 286 24.18 -9.37 -7.09
N SER A 287 25.00 -8.33 -6.81
CA SER A 287 24.47 -7.07 -6.29
C SER A 287 23.56 -6.35 -7.29
N ALA A 288 23.93 -6.30 -8.58
CA ALA A 288 23.08 -5.69 -9.62
C ALA A 288 21.72 -6.40 -9.73
N LEU A 289 21.72 -7.73 -9.69
CA LEU A 289 20.49 -8.53 -9.72
C LEU A 289 19.60 -8.27 -8.49
N TYR A 290 20.18 -8.02 -7.32
CA TYR A 290 19.44 -7.67 -6.12
C TYR A 290 18.91 -6.22 -6.14
N VAL A 291 19.58 -5.28 -6.82
CA VAL A 291 19.01 -3.96 -7.13
C VAL A 291 17.77 -4.12 -8.00
N ALA A 292 17.79 -5.02 -9.02
CA ALA A 292 16.63 -5.29 -9.88
C ALA A 292 15.42 -5.84 -9.13
N GLN A 293 15.61 -6.47 -7.97
CA GLN A 293 14.53 -6.87 -7.06
C GLN A 293 14.07 -5.72 -6.17
N GLY A 294 15.02 -4.91 -5.71
CA GLY A 294 14.75 -3.82 -4.78
C GLY A 294 13.90 -2.71 -5.40
N VAL A 295 14.21 -2.29 -6.64
CA VAL A 295 13.49 -1.19 -7.32
C VAL A 295 12.00 -1.48 -7.46
N PRO A 296 11.55 -2.61 -8.01
CA PRO A 296 10.13 -2.93 -8.08
C PRO A 296 9.47 -3.05 -6.71
N TRP A 297 10.18 -3.65 -5.75
CA TRP A 297 9.63 -3.84 -4.41
C TRP A 297 9.38 -2.50 -3.71
N GLY A 298 10.35 -1.58 -3.76
CA GLY A 298 10.18 -0.22 -3.23
C GLY A 298 9.08 0.54 -3.95
N PHE A 299 9.00 0.41 -5.28
CA PHE A 299 7.96 1.04 -6.07
C PHE A 299 6.55 0.58 -5.69
N ILE A 300 6.31 -0.74 -5.59
CA ILE A 300 4.98 -1.29 -5.27
C ILE A 300 4.60 -0.96 -3.82
N THR A 301 5.51 -1.16 -2.87
CA THR A 301 5.18 -1.05 -1.44
C THR A 301 5.20 0.38 -0.90
N VAL A 302 5.78 1.31 -1.64
CA VAL A 302 5.85 2.73 -1.26
C VAL A 302 5.15 3.58 -2.32
N THR A 303 5.74 3.79 -3.48
CA THR A 303 5.29 4.75 -4.49
C THR A 303 3.87 4.47 -5.00
N MET A 304 3.58 3.23 -5.38
CA MET A 304 2.28 2.86 -5.94
C MET A 304 1.17 2.91 -4.89
N VAL A 305 1.43 2.37 -3.70
CA VAL A 305 0.44 2.39 -2.60
C VAL A 305 0.12 3.83 -2.18
N THR A 306 1.14 4.69 -2.12
CA THR A 306 0.98 6.10 -1.77
C THR A 306 0.25 6.88 -2.86
N PHE A 307 0.57 6.60 -4.13
CA PHE A 307 -0.14 7.19 -5.27
C PHE A 307 -1.63 6.86 -5.24
N LEU A 308 -1.97 5.58 -5.10
CA LEU A 308 -3.38 5.16 -5.05
C LEU A 308 -4.12 5.74 -3.84
N ALA A 309 -3.47 5.82 -2.67
CA ALA A 309 -4.06 6.45 -1.49
C ALA A 309 -4.31 7.95 -1.68
N ALA A 310 -3.40 8.66 -2.39
CA ALA A 310 -3.58 10.08 -2.73
C ALA A 310 -4.70 10.30 -3.76
N GLU A 311 -4.96 9.30 -4.63
CA GLU A 311 -6.06 9.30 -5.60
C GLU A 311 -7.38 8.79 -5.01
N GLY A 312 -7.47 8.62 -3.69
CA GLY A 312 -8.70 8.24 -2.99
C GLY A 312 -8.98 6.74 -2.90
N ALA A 313 -8.00 5.87 -3.21
CA ALA A 313 -8.16 4.42 -3.01
C ALA A 313 -8.34 4.08 -1.53
N ASP A 314 -9.19 3.10 -1.25
CA ASP A 314 -9.49 2.65 0.11
C ASP A 314 -8.51 1.56 0.63
N ALA A 315 -8.70 1.14 1.87
CA ALA A 315 -7.88 0.10 2.49
C ALA A 315 -8.01 -1.26 1.77
N GLY A 316 -9.15 -1.56 1.15
CA GLY A 316 -9.40 -2.76 0.37
C GLY A 316 -8.59 -2.79 -0.91
N ASP A 317 -8.57 -1.70 -1.65
CA ASP A 317 -7.80 -1.52 -2.88
C ASP A 317 -6.30 -1.69 -2.63
N LEU A 318 -5.80 -1.03 -1.59
CA LEU A 318 -4.39 -1.13 -1.20
C LEU A 318 -4.03 -2.55 -0.75
N ALA A 319 -4.88 -3.19 0.05
CA ALA A 319 -4.70 -4.58 0.48
C ALA A 319 -4.74 -5.55 -0.70
N TYR A 320 -5.65 -5.35 -1.67
CA TYR A 320 -5.75 -6.16 -2.88
C TYR A 320 -4.46 -6.09 -3.71
N LEU A 321 -3.97 -4.88 -3.98
CA LEU A 321 -2.73 -4.68 -4.74
C LEU A 321 -1.51 -5.30 -4.06
N LEU A 322 -1.34 -5.05 -2.76
CA LEU A 322 -0.26 -5.61 -1.94
C LEU A 322 -0.33 -7.14 -1.88
N THR A 323 -1.53 -7.70 -1.78
CA THR A 323 -1.75 -9.16 -1.79
C THR A 323 -1.30 -9.76 -3.11
N LEU A 324 -1.77 -9.25 -4.25
CA LEU A 324 -1.39 -9.76 -5.57
C LEU A 324 0.11 -9.56 -5.85
N GLY A 325 0.70 -8.46 -5.37
CA GLY A 325 2.15 -8.23 -5.44
C GLY A 325 2.96 -9.22 -4.61
N THR A 326 2.43 -9.69 -3.47
CA THR A 326 3.15 -10.57 -2.53
C THR A 326 2.87 -12.06 -2.77
N LEU A 327 1.73 -12.41 -3.34
CA LEU A 327 1.28 -13.80 -3.51
C LEU A 327 2.28 -14.69 -4.26
N PRO A 328 2.92 -14.27 -5.38
CA PRO A 328 3.94 -15.08 -6.06
C PRO A 328 5.13 -15.44 -5.17
N TRP A 329 5.52 -14.57 -4.24
CA TRP A 329 6.60 -14.80 -3.28
C TRP A 329 6.26 -15.89 -2.24
N SER A 330 4.99 -16.11 -1.96
CA SER A 330 4.53 -17.20 -1.10
C SER A 330 4.68 -18.58 -1.75
N PHE A 331 4.77 -18.63 -3.07
CA PHE A 331 4.92 -19.86 -3.85
C PHE A 331 6.28 -19.96 -4.57
N LYS A 332 7.23 -19.08 -4.25
CA LYS A 332 8.56 -19.06 -4.93
C LYS A 332 9.33 -20.37 -4.83
N PHE A 333 9.09 -21.20 -3.82
CA PHE A 333 9.70 -22.51 -3.66
C PHE A 333 9.42 -23.47 -4.84
N LEU A 334 8.34 -23.25 -5.60
CA LEU A 334 8.02 -24.04 -6.79
C LEU A 334 9.00 -23.82 -7.95
N TRP A 335 9.69 -22.68 -7.97
CA TRP A 335 10.66 -22.36 -9.02
C TRP A 335 11.95 -23.18 -8.93
N GLY A 336 12.40 -23.56 -7.73
CA GLY A 336 13.62 -24.35 -7.55
C GLY A 336 13.63 -25.62 -8.41
N PRO A 337 12.66 -26.54 -8.25
CA PRO A 337 12.59 -27.74 -9.07
C PRO A 337 12.47 -27.48 -10.58
N ILE A 338 11.79 -26.40 -11.00
CA ILE A 338 11.63 -26.04 -12.41
C ILE A 338 12.98 -25.61 -12.98
N ILE A 339 13.71 -24.72 -12.31
CA ILE A 339 15.01 -24.20 -12.72
C ILE A 339 16.05 -25.32 -12.75
N ASP A 340 15.99 -26.24 -11.80
CA ASP A 340 16.91 -27.39 -11.73
C ASP A 340 16.63 -28.43 -12.81
N ARG A 341 15.36 -28.62 -13.18
CA ARG A 341 14.95 -29.60 -14.20
C ARG A 341 15.27 -29.13 -15.62
N PHE A 342 15.07 -27.84 -15.92
CA PHE A 342 15.18 -27.30 -17.27
C PHE A 342 16.43 -26.42 -17.40
N GLN A 343 17.62 -27.03 -17.36
CA GLN A 343 18.89 -26.34 -17.50
C GLN A 343 19.28 -26.16 -18.97
N MET A 344 20.01 -25.08 -19.25
CA MET A 344 20.57 -24.77 -20.57
C MET A 344 22.09 -24.67 -20.49
N PRO A 345 22.84 -25.78 -20.30
CA PRO A 345 24.27 -25.76 -19.93
C PRO A 345 25.17 -24.97 -20.89
N LYS A 346 24.80 -24.91 -22.18
CA LYS A 346 25.56 -24.16 -23.22
C LYS A 346 25.49 -22.64 -23.05
N LEU A 347 24.46 -22.11 -22.34
CA LEU A 347 24.24 -20.68 -22.14
C LEU A 347 24.45 -20.25 -20.68
N GLY A 348 24.79 -21.19 -19.82
CA GLY A 348 24.82 -21.06 -18.38
C GLY A 348 23.65 -21.80 -17.72
N ARG A 349 23.85 -22.24 -16.48
CA ARG A 349 22.85 -23.03 -15.76
C ARG A 349 21.70 -22.19 -15.24
N ARG A 350 21.99 -21.00 -14.72
CA ARG A 350 21.03 -20.08 -14.08
C ARG A 350 20.73 -18.82 -14.91
N ARG A 351 21.74 -18.36 -15.65
CA ARG A 351 21.70 -17.14 -16.45
C ARG A 351 20.50 -17.05 -17.42
N PRO A 352 20.12 -18.09 -18.20
CA PRO A 352 18.96 -18.01 -19.08
C PRO A 352 17.66 -17.72 -18.33
N TRP A 353 17.46 -18.31 -17.16
CA TRP A 353 16.30 -18.08 -16.31
C TRP A 353 16.22 -16.64 -15.79
N ILE A 354 17.37 -16.08 -15.39
CA ILE A 354 17.49 -14.68 -14.96
C ILE A 354 17.12 -13.74 -16.12
N LEU A 355 17.63 -14.00 -17.34
CA LEU A 355 17.34 -13.18 -18.51
C LEU A 355 15.86 -13.27 -18.93
N ILE A 356 15.26 -14.46 -18.91
CA ILE A 356 13.81 -14.65 -19.16
C ILE A 356 13.00 -13.88 -18.15
N ALA A 357 13.35 -13.97 -16.86
CA ALA A 357 12.66 -13.28 -15.80
C ALA A 357 12.70 -11.76 -15.96
N GLN A 358 13.88 -11.20 -16.21
CA GLN A 358 14.04 -9.75 -16.42
C GLN A 358 13.35 -9.25 -17.68
N ALA A 359 13.40 -10.02 -18.78
CA ALA A 359 12.67 -9.69 -19.99
C ALA A 359 11.15 -9.68 -19.74
N GLY A 360 10.64 -10.65 -18.96
CA GLY A 360 9.24 -10.68 -18.52
C GLY A 360 8.86 -9.46 -17.68
N MET A 361 9.71 -9.07 -16.70
CA MET A 361 9.50 -7.87 -15.88
C MET A 361 9.43 -6.60 -16.75
N ILE A 362 10.37 -6.40 -17.68
CA ILE A 362 10.40 -5.24 -18.58
C ILE A 362 9.15 -5.22 -19.46
N SER A 363 8.76 -6.37 -20.04
CA SER A 363 7.57 -6.47 -20.89
C SER A 363 6.29 -6.08 -20.14
N LEU A 364 6.18 -6.45 -18.87
CA LEU A 364 5.03 -6.11 -18.03
C LEU A 364 5.01 -4.64 -17.61
N LEU A 365 6.17 -4.02 -17.37
CA LEU A 365 6.22 -2.56 -17.19
C LEU A 365 5.72 -1.83 -18.43
N VAL A 366 6.09 -2.30 -19.64
CA VAL A 366 5.54 -1.74 -20.90
C VAL A 366 4.03 -1.96 -20.97
N ALA A 367 3.52 -3.13 -20.57
CA ALA A 367 2.08 -3.39 -20.54
C ALA A 367 1.35 -2.46 -19.55
N MET A 368 1.93 -2.21 -18.36
CA MET A 368 1.36 -1.28 -17.38
C MET A 368 1.27 0.17 -17.89
N LEU A 369 2.22 0.61 -18.74
CA LEU A 369 2.14 1.92 -19.39
C LEU A 369 0.91 2.05 -20.30
N MET A 370 0.40 0.94 -20.82
CA MET A 370 -0.76 0.92 -21.74
C MET A 370 -2.11 0.93 -20.99
N VAL A 371 -2.12 0.77 -19.67
CA VAL A 371 -3.35 0.87 -18.87
C VAL A 371 -3.80 2.35 -18.88
N PRO A 372 -5.02 2.65 -19.37
CA PRO A 372 -5.40 4.04 -19.62
C PRO A 372 -5.60 4.84 -18.34
N ASP A 373 -6.27 4.30 -17.37
CA ASP A 373 -6.57 4.89 -16.07
C ASP A 373 -6.25 3.86 -14.99
N LEU A 374 -5.26 4.16 -14.16
CA LEU A 374 -4.75 3.20 -13.17
C LEU A 374 -5.66 3.09 -11.95
N THR A 375 -6.30 4.17 -11.55
CA THR A 375 -7.17 4.24 -10.37
C THR A 375 -8.49 3.50 -10.62
N ASN A 376 -9.09 3.69 -11.80
CA ASN A 376 -10.31 3.00 -12.20
C ASN A 376 -10.08 1.55 -12.71
N ASN A 377 -8.82 1.11 -12.82
CA ASN A 377 -8.46 -0.23 -13.32
C ASN A 377 -7.57 -1.01 -12.32
N ILE A 378 -7.84 -0.88 -11.03
CA ILE A 378 -7.05 -1.53 -9.95
C ILE A 378 -7.00 -3.05 -10.13
N SER A 379 -8.09 -3.68 -10.58
CA SER A 379 -8.13 -5.13 -10.83
C SER A 379 -7.15 -5.56 -11.93
N LEU A 380 -7.09 -4.82 -13.05
CA LEU A 380 -6.13 -5.09 -14.13
C LEU A 380 -4.71 -4.80 -13.68
N LEU A 381 -4.50 -3.70 -12.97
CA LEU A 381 -3.20 -3.33 -12.42
C LEU A 381 -2.69 -4.41 -11.46
N GLY A 382 -3.54 -4.89 -10.55
CA GLY A 382 -3.22 -5.98 -9.63
C GLY A 382 -2.86 -7.28 -10.36
N ALA A 383 -3.59 -7.65 -11.42
CA ALA A 383 -3.27 -8.82 -12.24
C ALA A 383 -1.91 -8.67 -12.95
N LEU A 384 -1.59 -7.48 -13.49
CA LEU A 384 -0.29 -7.20 -14.09
C LEU A 384 0.83 -7.24 -13.04
N PHE A 385 0.61 -6.70 -11.84
CA PHE A 385 1.56 -6.81 -10.74
C PHE A 385 1.75 -8.24 -10.24
N PHE A 386 0.70 -9.04 -10.22
CA PHE A 386 0.82 -10.46 -9.92
C PHE A 386 1.77 -11.17 -10.89
N VAL A 387 1.53 -11.03 -12.21
CA VAL A 387 2.39 -11.65 -13.23
C VAL A 387 3.80 -11.08 -13.19
N TYR A 388 3.95 -9.77 -12.96
CA TYR A 388 5.25 -9.11 -12.77
C TYR A 388 6.04 -9.74 -11.61
N ASN A 389 5.38 -9.96 -10.47
CA ASN A 389 6.01 -10.58 -9.31
C ASN A 389 6.26 -12.08 -9.47
N VAL A 390 5.53 -12.78 -10.35
CA VAL A 390 5.88 -14.15 -10.77
C VAL A 390 7.27 -14.16 -11.42
N PHE A 391 7.56 -13.23 -12.34
CA PHE A 391 8.89 -13.10 -12.94
C PHE A 391 9.93 -12.59 -11.94
N THR A 392 9.58 -11.67 -11.05
CA THR A 392 10.49 -11.18 -10.01
C THR A 392 10.89 -12.31 -9.05
N ALA A 393 9.95 -13.16 -8.64
CA ALA A 393 10.20 -14.33 -7.80
C ALA A 393 11.06 -15.39 -8.54
N LEU A 394 10.84 -15.58 -9.84
CA LEU A 394 11.68 -16.42 -10.68
C LEU A 394 13.13 -15.90 -10.75
N GLN A 395 13.30 -14.58 -10.91
CA GLN A 395 14.62 -13.95 -10.90
C GLN A 395 15.32 -14.11 -9.55
N ASP A 396 14.61 -13.92 -8.44
CA ASP A 396 15.12 -14.08 -7.07
C ASP A 396 15.68 -15.49 -6.86
N VAL A 397 14.86 -16.53 -7.09
CA VAL A 397 15.28 -17.92 -6.90
C VAL A 397 16.44 -18.30 -7.83
N SER A 398 16.42 -17.81 -9.08
CA SER A 398 17.52 -18.06 -10.04
C SER A 398 18.81 -17.37 -9.62
N THR A 399 18.73 -16.17 -9.03
CA THR A 399 19.88 -15.41 -8.53
C THR A 399 20.46 -16.05 -7.26
N ASP A 400 19.61 -16.51 -6.34
CA ASP A 400 20.04 -17.22 -5.14
C ASP A 400 20.72 -18.54 -5.50
N ALA A 401 20.15 -19.29 -6.46
CA ALA A 401 20.77 -20.50 -6.98
C ALA A 401 22.11 -20.21 -7.69
N LEU A 402 22.20 -19.11 -8.45
CA LEU A 402 23.47 -18.68 -9.04
C LEU A 402 24.51 -18.36 -7.96
N ALA A 403 24.12 -17.65 -6.90
CA ALA A 403 25.01 -17.33 -5.80
C ALA A 403 25.58 -18.61 -5.15
N VAL A 404 24.72 -19.63 -4.91
CA VAL A 404 25.15 -20.93 -4.38
C VAL A 404 26.11 -21.65 -5.34
N ASP A 405 25.86 -21.56 -6.66
CA ASP A 405 26.65 -22.26 -7.68
C ASP A 405 28.05 -21.62 -7.92
N VAL A 406 28.23 -20.31 -7.64
CA VAL A 406 29.46 -19.57 -7.99
C VAL A 406 30.27 -19.04 -6.80
N LEU A 407 29.66 -18.87 -5.62
CA LEU A 407 30.35 -18.33 -4.43
C LEU A 407 31.23 -19.40 -3.75
N GLN A 408 32.36 -18.95 -3.28
CA GLN A 408 33.23 -19.77 -2.42
C GLN A 408 32.68 -19.78 -0.98
N PRO A 409 32.89 -20.85 -0.19
CA PRO A 409 32.36 -20.94 1.18
C PRO A 409 32.69 -19.75 2.09
N HIS A 410 33.87 -19.18 1.97
CA HIS A 410 34.33 -18.02 2.75
C HIS A 410 33.77 -16.67 2.27
N GLU A 411 33.13 -16.63 1.10
CA GLU A 411 32.53 -15.41 0.52
C GLU A 411 31.03 -15.21 0.88
N PHE A 412 30.35 -16.32 1.27
CA PHE A 412 28.90 -16.32 1.43
C PHE A 412 28.39 -15.20 2.31
N GLU A 413 28.92 -15.03 3.50
CA GLU A 413 28.42 -14.02 4.45
C GLU A 413 28.63 -12.60 3.92
N ARG A 414 29.79 -12.34 3.34
CA ARG A 414 30.15 -11.01 2.84
C ARG A 414 29.36 -10.63 1.60
N VAL A 415 29.23 -11.55 0.64
CA VAL A 415 28.51 -11.29 -0.61
C VAL A 415 26.99 -11.19 -0.35
N ASN A 416 26.44 -12.04 0.51
CA ASN A 416 25.04 -11.92 0.94
C ASN A 416 24.75 -10.57 1.61
N SER A 417 25.67 -10.04 2.40
CA SER A 417 25.53 -8.69 2.97
C SER A 417 25.49 -7.61 1.88
N TYR A 418 26.32 -7.73 0.83
CA TYR A 418 26.29 -6.80 -0.30
C TYR A 418 25.00 -6.93 -1.11
N MET A 419 24.53 -8.15 -1.35
CA MET A 419 23.26 -8.43 -2.03
C MET A 419 22.10 -7.79 -1.27
N PHE A 420 22.00 -7.99 0.04
CA PHE A 420 20.94 -7.39 0.87
C PHE A 420 21.00 -5.86 0.86
N THR A 421 22.20 -5.29 0.96
CA THR A 421 22.41 -3.83 0.87
C THR A 421 21.98 -3.30 -0.49
N ALA A 422 22.33 -4.00 -1.57
CA ALA A 422 21.94 -3.66 -2.94
C ALA A 422 20.42 -3.69 -3.13
N LYS A 423 19.71 -4.69 -2.56
CA LYS A 423 18.25 -4.76 -2.56
C LYS A 423 17.64 -3.54 -1.85
N SER A 424 18.19 -3.18 -0.70
CA SER A 424 17.73 -2.04 0.08
C SER A 424 17.95 -0.71 -0.67
N LEU A 425 19.11 -0.54 -1.32
CA LEU A 425 19.37 0.62 -2.19
C LEU A 425 18.40 0.67 -3.37
N GLY A 426 18.12 -0.47 -4.00
CA GLY A 426 17.08 -0.58 -5.03
C GLY A 426 15.71 -0.15 -4.49
N GLY A 427 15.38 -0.58 -3.28
CA GLY A 427 14.13 -0.19 -2.59
C GLY A 427 14.03 1.32 -2.35
N ILE A 428 15.13 1.98 -2.00
CA ILE A 428 15.18 3.45 -1.86
C ILE A 428 14.96 4.13 -3.23
N VAL A 429 15.58 3.62 -4.29
CA VAL A 429 15.38 4.16 -5.65
C VAL A 429 13.93 4.01 -6.09
N GLY A 430 13.32 2.84 -5.88
CA GLY A 430 11.93 2.56 -6.25
C GLY A 430 10.89 3.27 -5.37
N GLY A 431 11.18 3.41 -4.08
CA GLY A 431 10.28 4.06 -3.11
C GLY A 431 10.49 5.58 -3.06
N ALA A 432 11.54 6.05 -2.36
CA ALA A 432 11.78 7.50 -2.24
C ALA A 432 12.12 8.13 -3.59
N GLY A 433 13.02 7.52 -4.38
CA GLY A 433 13.51 8.11 -5.62
C GLY A 433 12.38 8.33 -6.64
N LEU A 434 11.65 7.29 -7.00
CA LEU A 434 10.54 7.40 -7.94
C LEU A 434 9.33 8.11 -7.32
N GLY A 435 9.09 7.89 -6.02
CA GLY A 435 7.95 8.48 -5.32
C GLY A 435 8.04 10.00 -5.16
N THR A 436 9.24 10.57 -4.97
CA THR A 436 9.40 12.04 -4.87
C THR A 436 9.32 12.74 -6.22
N ILE A 437 9.66 12.05 -7.31
CA ILE A 437 9.57 12.65 -8.65
C ILE A 437 8.24 12.42 -9.34
N ILE A 438 7.32 11.67 -8.73
CA ILE A 438 6.03 11.31 -9.33
C ILE A 438 5.19 12.56 -9.65
N GLY A 439 5.27 13.60 -8.82
CA GLY A 439 4.62 14.90 -9.07
C GLY A 439 5.10 15.60 -10.34
N ILE A 440 6.30 15.26 -10.85
CA ILE A 440 6.89 15.85 -12.07
C ILE A 440 6.60 14.96 -13.29
N VAL A 441 6.81 13.65 -13.15
CA VAL A 441 6.75 12.72 -14.29
C VAL A 441 5.45 11.93 -14.37
N GLY A 442 4.61 12.02 -13.34
CA GLY A 442 3.41 11.21 -13.19
C GLY A 442 3.72 9.73 -12.92
N ILE A 443 2.70 8.95 -12.58
CA ILE A 443 2.85 7.52 -12.30
C ILE A 443 3.34 6.72 -13.52
N LYS A 444 2.89 7.07 -14.72
CA LYS A 444 3.35 6.44 -15.98
C LYS A 444 4.81 6.77 -16.27
N GLY A 445 5.27 7.98 -15.93
CA GLY A 445 6.68 8.37 -16.00
C GLY A 445 7.54 7.53 -15.06
N ALA A 446 7.05 7.22 -13.86
CA ALA A 446 7.75 6.36 -12.91
C ALA A 446 7.90 4.91 -13.42
N PHE A 447 6.89 4.35 -14.12
CA PHE A 447 7.06 3.07 -14.83
C PHE A 447 8.11 3.17 -15.95
N LEU A 448 8.05 4.24 -16.75
CA LEU A 448 8.97 4.45 -17.88
C LEU A 448 10.43 4.54 -17.42
N ILE A 449 10.72 5.16 -16.26
CA ILE A 449 12.07 5.27 -15.69
C ILE A 449 12.59 3.92 -15.22
N GLN A 450 11.75 3.02 -14.73
CA GLN A 450 12.17 1.69 -14.28
C GLN A 450 12.68 0.82 -15.44
N ILE A 451 12.13 1.00 -16.65
CA ILE A 451 12.52 0.20 -17.84
C ILE A 451 14.01 0.31 -18.14
N PRO A 452 14.61 1.50 -18.37
CA PRO A 452 16.05 1.61 -18.63
C PRO A 452 16.91 1.13 -17.45
N ILE A 453 16.46 1.27 -16.20
CA ILE A 453 17.18 0.75 -15.03
C ILE A 453 17.26 -0.78 -15.11
N LEU A 454 16.14 -1.47 -15.35
CA LEU A 454 16.12 -2.92 -15.47
C LEU A 454 16.87 -3.41 -16.71
N VAL A 455 16.81 -2.68 -17.84
CA VAL A 455 17.57 -2.98 -19.05
C VAL A 455 19.07 -2.90 -18.76
N LEU A 456 19.55 -1.84 -18.09
CA LEU A 456 20.96 -1.68 -17.71
C LEU A 456 21.42 -2.82 -16.79
N ILE A 457 20.58 -3.22 -15.83
CA ILE A 457 20.92 -4.35 -14.95
C ILE A 457 20.93 -5.67 -15.74
N MET A 458 19.99 -5.87 -16.67
CA MET A 458 19.92 -7.06 -17.52
C MET A 458 21.18 -7.21 -18.41
N MET A 459 21.82 -6.10 -18.79
CA MET A 459 23.07 -6.14 -19.54
C MET A 459 24.18 -6.85 -18.76
N VAL A 460 24.19 -6.80 -17.43
CA VAL A 460 25.21 -7.45 -16.61
C VAL A 460 25.19 -8.98 -16.82
N PRO A 461 24.10 -9.72 -16.52
CA PRO A 461 24.05 -11.16 -16.77
C PRO A 461 24.05 -11.50 -18.27
N LEU A 462 23.69 -10.57 -19.16
CA LEU A 462 23.75 -10.80 -20.60
C LEU A 462 25.20 -10.96 -21.11
N PHE A 463 26.13 -10.18 -20.58
CA PHE A 463 27.53 -10.20 -21.00
C PHE A 463 28.45 -11.05 -20.13
N MET A 464 28.06 -11.34 -18.87
CA MET A 464 28.80 -12.22 -17.97
C MET A 464 28.51 -13.70 -18.26
N ARG A 465 29.51 -14.53 -18.24
CA ARG A 465 29.42 -15.99 -18.29
C ARG A 465 29.51 -16.56 -16.88
N GLU A 466 28.79 -17.62 -16.59
CA GLU A 466 28.91 -18.30 -15.29
C GLU A 466 30.25 -19.03 -15.19
N ARG A 467 30.59 -19.79 -16.25
CA ARG A 467 31.78 -20.65 -16.31
C ARG A 467 32.54 -20.48 -17.62
N PRO A 468 33.81 -20.83 -17.67
CA PRO A 468 34.60 -20.90 -18.92
C PRO A 468 33.94 -21.86 -19.92
N GLY A 469 34.01 -21.53 -21.22
CA GLY A 469 33.43 -22.35 -22.30
C GLY A 469 31.95 -22.16 -22.58
N GLU A 470 31.20 -21.44 -21.74
CA GLU A 470 29.78 -21.10 -22.00
C GLU A 470 29.64 -20.06 -23.12
N LYS A 471 28.57 -20.19 -23.90
CA LYS A 471 28.20 -19.21 -24.93
C LYS A 471 27.61 -17.94 -24.31
N ARG A 472 27.98 -16.77 -24.86
CA ARG A 472 27.28 -15.52 -24.49
C ARG A 472 25.90 -15.46 -25.11
N PHE A 473 25.81 -15.87 -26.39
CA PHE A 473 24.56 -15.86 -27.13
C PHE A 473 24.29 -17.23 -27.77
N PRO A 474 23.03 -17.57 -28.07
CA PRO A 474 22.66 -18.86 -28.69
C PRO A 474 23.33 -19.14 -30.03
N TRP A 475 23.77 -18.09 -30.74
CA TRP A 475 24.41 -18.17 -32.06
C TRP A 475 25.94 -18.17 -32.01
N ASP A 476 26.56 -18.05 -30.84
CA ASP A 476 28.01 -18.12 -30.73
C ASP A 476 28.51 -19.55 -31.02
N GLU A 477 29.69 -19.67 -31.65
CA GLU A 477 30.37 -20.98 -31.81
C GLU A 477 30.75 -21.52 -30.43
N SER A 478 30.49 -22.79 -30.14
CA SER A 478 30.94 -23.45 -28.91
C SER A 478 32.33 -24.00 -29.10
N GLU A 479 33.26 -23.71 -28.19
CA GLU A 479 34.34 -24.66 -27.93
C GLU A 479 33.72 -25.91 -27.31
N ASP A 480 34.07 -27.11 -27.81
CA ASP A 480 33.59 -28.38 -27.27
C ASP A 480 34.19 -28.60 -25.87
N VAL A 481 33.57 -27.98 -24.88
CA VAL A 481 33.81 -28.30 -23.49
C VAL A 481 32.99 -29.53 -23.15
N GLU A 482 33.67 -30.65 -22.88
CA GLU A 482 33.03 -31.82 -22.27
C GLU A 482 32.31 -31.36 -20.98
N VAL A 483 31.02 -31.29 -21.05
CA VAL A 483 30.17 -31.08 -19.85
C VAL A 483 30.31 -32.34 -19.03
N ASP A 484 30.95 -32.22 -17.87
CA ASP A 484 31.15 -33.31 -16.90
C ASP A 484 29.82 -34.01 -16.65
N ASP A 485 29.72 -35.23 -17.15
CA ASP A 485 28.48 -36.01 -17.09
C ASP A 485 28.33 -36.53 -15.66
N LYS A 486 27.21 -36.25 -15.06
CA LYS A 486 26.85 -36.41 -13.65
C LYS A 486 27.19 -37.79 -13.11
N THR A 487 27.76 -37.85 -11.93
CA THR A 487 27.96 -39.09 -11.18
C THR A 487 26.60 -39.65 -10.71
N GLU A 488 26.45 -40.99 -10.66
CA GLU A 488 25.24 -41.69 -10.24
C GLU A 488 24.76 -41.29 -8.81
N GLU A 489 25.67 -40.83 -7.94
CA GLU A 489 25.37 -40.27 -6.61
C GLU A 489 24.53 -38.99 -6.67
N ASP A 490 24.66 -38.19 -7.73
CA ASP A 490 23.85 -36.98 -7.98
C ASP A 490 22.40 -37.31 -8.40
N GLU A 491 22.12 -38.46 -8.97
CA GLU A 491 20.76 -38.88 -9.36
C GLU A 491 19.98 -39.43 -8.18
N GLU A 492 20.61 -40.16 -7.24
CA GLU A 492 19.95 -40.72 -6.05
C GLU A 492 19.56 -39.63 -5.04
N SER A 493 20.35 -38.56 -4.91
CA SER A 493 20.03 -37.39 -4.09
C SER A 493 18.88 -36.52 -4.64
N ARG A 494 18.49 -36.74 -5.90
CA ARG A 494 17.43 -36.01 -6.62
C ARG A 494 16.09 -36.76 -6.69
N ASP A 495 15.99 -37.93 -6.07
CA ASP A 495 14.70 -38.61 -6.00
C ASP A 495 13.70 -37.76 -5.19
N MET A 496 12.66 -37.29 -5.86
CA MET A 496 11.61 -36.46 -5.28
C MET A 496 10.99 -37.13 -4.03
N PHE A 497 10.90 -38.44 -3.99
CA PHE A 497 10.37 -39.18 -2.83
C PHE A 497 11.31 -39.08 -1.63
N VAL A 498 12.62 -39.13 -1.82
CA VAL A 498 13.62 -38.95 -0.75
C VAL A 498 13.53 -37.55 -0.19
N ILE A 499 13.51 -36.54 -1.06
CA ILE A 499 13.37 -35.13 -0.66
C ILE A 499 12.07 -34.90 0.13
N LEU A 500 10.93 -35.39 -0.36
CA LEU A 500 9.62 -35.27 0.33
C LEU A 500 9.61 -35.98 1.67
N ASN A 501 10.24 -37.17 1.77
CA ASN A 501 10.35 -37.88 3.03
C ASN A 501 11.22 -37.14 4.04
N ASN A 502 12.35 -36.59 3.60
CA ASN A 502 13.23 -35.80 4.44
C ASN A 502 12.54 -34.50 4.91
N ILE A 503 11.77 -33.83 4.06
CA ILE A 503 10.95 -32.67 4.42
C ILE A 503 9.93 -33.08 5.50
N LYS A 504 9.23 -34.19 5.32
CA LYS A 504 8.29 -34.71 6.30
C LYS A 504 8.97 -35.01 7.64
N THR A 505 10.17 -35.59 7.61
CA THR A 505 10.99 -35.87 8.80
C THR A 505 11.40 -34.57 9.49
N ALA A 506 11.89 -33.58 8.74
CA ALA A 506 12.27 -32.27 9.27
C ALA A 506 11.09 -31.58 9.99
N PHE A 507 9.89 -31.60 9.41
CA PHE A 507 8.69 -31.03 10.02
C PHE A 507 8.01 -31.96 11.06
N SER A 508 8.56 -33.14 11.34
CA SER A 508 8.10 -33.95 12.47
C SER A 508 8.59 -33.44 13.82
N VAL A 509 9.68 -32.65 13.82
CA VAL A 509 10.24 -32.02 15.02
C VAL A 509 9.34 -30.88 15.50
N ARG A 510 9.08 -30.84 16.82
CA ARG A 510 8.15 -29.86 17.41
C ARG A 510 8.57 -28.41 17.17
N SER A 511 9.85 -28.07 17.33
CA SER A 511 10.36 -26.72 17.09
C SER A 511 10.26 -26.31 15.63
N ALA A 512 10.42 -27.27 14.70
CA ALA A 512 10.17 -27.02 13.28
C ALA A 512 8.69 -26.70 12.98
N GLN A 513 7.75 -27.41 13.61
CA GLN A 513 6.32 -27.10 13.50
C GLN A 513 5.96 -25.72 14.10
N LEU A 514 6.54 -25.39 15.27
CA LEU A 514 6.37 -24.08 15.87
C LEU A 514 6.99 -22.96 15.01
N GLY A 515 8.05 -23.26 14.26
CA GLY A 515 8.62 -22.39 13.25
C GLY A 515 7.63 -21.98 12.18
N ILE A 516 6.76 -22.92 11.72
CA ILE A 516 5.65 -22.57 10.81
C ILE A 516 4.68 -21.58 11.49
N VAL A 517 4.35 -21.82 12.76
CA VAL A 517 3.43 -20.92 13.50
C VAL A 517 4.02 -19.53 13.62
N VAL A 518 5.31 -19.38 14.00
CA VAL A 518 5.98 -18.08 14.04
C VAL A 518 5.96 -17.42 12.66
N SER A 519 6.27 -18.17 11.61
CA SER A 519 6.27 -17.65 10.24
C SER A 519 4.88 -17.17 9.79
N LEU A 520 3.80 -17.80 10.25
CA LEU A 520 2.43 -17.40 9.91
C LEU A 520 1.89 -16.22 10.72
N VAL A 521 2.48 -15.90 11.87
CA VAL A 521 2.01 -14.77 12.70
C VAL A 521 2.92 -13.55 12.67
N ILE A 522 4.16 -13.70 12.20
CA ILE A 522 5.17 -12.64 12.29
C ILE A 522 4.79 -11.35 11.57
N SER A 523 4.15 -11.44 10.42
CA SER A 523 3.81 -10.27 9.59
C SER A 523 2.33 -9.89 9.67
N LEU A 524 1.56 -10.40 10.65
CA LEU A 524 0.14 -10.01 10.81
C LEU A 524 -0.03 -8.52 11.10
N ALA A 525 0.93 -7.90 11.81
CA ALA A 525 0.95 -6.46 12.05
C ALA A 525 1.21 -5.61 10.78
N PHE A 526 1.43 -6.24 9.62
CA PHE A 526 1.44 -5.56 8.32
C PHE A 526 0.06 -5.03 7.90
N ILE A 527 -0.97 -5.23 8.74
CA ILE A 527 -2.21 -4.43 8.70
C ILE A 527 -1.90 -2.93 8.63
N LEU A 528 -0.83 -2.45 9.26
CA LEU A 528 -0.44 -1.05 9.22
C LEU A 528 0.08 -0.59 7.84
N ILE A 529 0.50 -1.49 6.95
CA ILE A 529 1.09 -1.10 5.66
C ILE A 529 0.09 -0.41 4.74
N PRO A 530 -1.15 -0.91 4.52
CA PRO A 530 -2.16 -0.16 3.78
C PRO A 530 -2.81 0.99 4.59
N ILE A 531 -2.78 0.92 5.93
CA ILE A 531 -3.42 1.93 6.80
C ILE A 531 -2.59 3.21 6.93
N LEU A 532 -1.27 3.11 7.03
CA LEU A 532 -0.42 4.30 7.24
C LEU A 532 -0.54 5.34 6.11
N PRO A 533 -0.52 4.98 4.81
CA PRO A 533 -0.73 5.98 3.75
C PRO A 533 -2.07 6.70 3.88
N LEU A 534 -3.15 5.97 4.20
CA LEU A 534 -4.48 6.56 4.38
C LEU A 534 -4.47 7.57 5.54
N LEU A 535 -3.94 7.17 6.71
CA LEU A 535 -3.83 8.05 7.87
C LEU A 535 -3.00 9.31 7.55
N PHE A 536 -1.82 9.14 6.93
CA PHE A 536 -0.91 10.26 6.72
C PHE A 536 -1.39 11.21 5.62
N LEU A 537 -1.94 10.71 4.50
CA LEU A 537 -2.35 11.53 3.36
C LEU A 537 -3.76 12.08 3.52
N GLN A 538 -4.73 11.22 3.90
CA GLN A 538 -6.13 11.58 3.91
C GLN A 538 -6.55 12.30 5.21
N GLU A 539 -6.00 11.89 6.37
CA GLU A 539 -6.39 12.46 7.67
C GLU A 539 -5.43 13.55 8.18
N LEU A 540 -4.11 13.33 8.01
CA LEU A 540 -3.10 14.23 8.54
C LEU A 540 -2.59 15.26 7.51
N GLY A 541 -3.06 15.20 6.26
CA GLY A 541 -2.75 16.17 5.22
C GLY A 541 -1.29 16.18 4.76
N TRP A 542 -0.55 15.07 4.93
CA TRP A 542 0.79 14.97 4.37
C TRP A 542 0.73 14.91 2.86
N SER A 543 1.69 15.55 2.20
CA SER A 543 1.84 15.39 0.76
C SER A 543 2.34 13.98 0.41
N GLN A 544 1.98 13.52 -0.78
CA GLN A 544 2.48 12.26 -1.33
C GLN A 544 4.02 12.22 -1.37
N GLU A 545 4.65 13.36 -1.68
CA GLU A 545 6.09 13.51 -1.76
C GLU A 545 6.75 13.33 -0.38
N GLU A 546 6.24 13.98 0.66
CA GLU A 546 6.73 13.85 2.04
C GLU A 546 6.62 12.43 2.56
N PHE A 547 5.49 11.78 2.32
CA PHE A 547 5.27 10.40 2.74
C PHE A 547 6.23 9.44 2.02
N ASN A 548 6.39 9.58 0.69
CA ASN A 548 7.31 8.76 -0.10
C ASN A 548 8.78 8.97 0.30
N ALA A 549 9.20 10.22 0.50
CA ALA A 549 10.55 10.53 0.98
C ALA A 549 10.82 9.91 2.35
N THR A 550 9.83 9.95 3.23
CA THR A 550 9.92 9.35 4.57
C THR A 550 9.92 7.83 4.51
N LYS A 551 8.88 7.21 3.96
CA LYS A 551 8.70 5.76 3.92
C LYS A 551 9.74 5.07 3.04
N GLY A 552 9.98 5.60 1.86
CA GLY A 552 10.93 5.05 0.89
C GLY A 552 12.40 5.44 1.15
N GLY A 553 12.66 6.48 1.93
CA GLY A 553 13.97 6.97 2.27
C GLY A 553 14.35 6.68 3.72
N ILE A 554 13.93 7.54 4.64
CA ILE A 554 14.33 7.48 6.06
C ILE A 554 14.00 6.13 6.68
N ILE A 555 12.79 5.64 6.51
CA ILE A 555 12.31 4.39 7.09
C ILE A 555 13.07 3.17 6.55
N LEU A 556 13.44 3.14 5.26
CA LEU A 556 14.28 2.08 4.71
C LEU A 556 15.70 2.10 5.28
N VAL A 557 16.30 3.28 5.47
CA VAL A 557 17.61 3.41 6.15
C VAL A 557 17.53 2.91 7.59
N VAL A 558 16.47 3.29 8.31
CA VAL A 558 16.21 2.81 9.69
C VAL A 558 16.06 1.29 9.72
N THR A 559 15.36 0.70 8.74
CA THR A 559 15.23 -0.75 8.59
C THR A 559 16.60 -1.43 8.43
N MET A 560 17.49 -0.86 7.59
CA MET A 560 18.84 -1.39 7.41
C MET A 560 19.64 -1.32 8.73
N LEU A 561 19.60 -0.19 9.44
CA LEU A 561 20.29 -0.02 10.73
C LEU A 561 19.72 -0.98 11.79
N GLY A 562 18.42 -1.15 11.84
CA GLY A 562 17.75 -2.10 12.72
C GLY A 562 18.12 -3.55 12.44
N ALA A 563 18.22 -3.91 11.16
CA ALA A 563 18.66 -5.24 10.73
C ALA A 563 20.11 -5.54 11.16
N MET A 564 21.01 -4.59 10.96
CA MET A 564 22.42 -4.69 11.42
C MET A 564 22.48 -4.83 12.96
N ALA A 565 21.76 -3.98 13.67
CA ALA A 565 21.65 -4.04 15.12
C ALA A 565 21.08 -5.38 15.58
N GLY A 566 20.03 -5.89 14.91
CA GLY A 566 19.39 -7.16 15.20
C GLY A 566 20.32 -8.35 15.06
N GLY A 567 21.17 -8.36 14.03
CA GLY A 567 22.21 -9.38 13.84
C GLY A 567 23.20 -9.39 15.00
N GLU A 568 23.74 -8.25 15.36
CA GLU A 568 24.73 -8.14 16.47
C GLU A 568 24.09 -8.42 17.83
N LEU A 569 22.90 -7.85 18.13
CA LEU A 569 22.20 -8.11 19.37
C LEU A 569 21.75 -9.58 19.49
N GLY A 570 21.29 -10.18 18.38
CA GLY A 570 20.92 -11.59 18.32
C GLY A 570 22.10 -12.52 18.59
N ARG A 571 23.30 -12.15 18.08
CA ARG A 571 24.55 -12.86 18.35
C ARG A 571 24.94 -12.79 19.84
N ARG A 572 24.82 -11.60 20.47
CA ARG A 572 25.22 -11.36 21.88
C ARG A 572 24.24 -11.94 22.88
N PHE A 573 22.94 -11.74 22.67
CA PHE A 573 21.90 -12.04 23.64
C PHE A 573 21.01 -13.24 23.27
N GLY A 574 21.29 -13.88 22.15
CA GLY A 574 20.52 -15.00 21.61
C GLY A 574 19.33 -14.54 20.75
N GLY A 575 19.24 -15.07 19.51
CA GLY A 575 18.27 -14.66 18.50
C GLY A 575 16.81 -14.78 18.98
N LYS A 576 16.47 -15.90 19.67
CA LYS A 576 15.12 -16.11 20.23
C LYS A 576 14.75 -15.04 21.27
N SER A 577 15.65 -14.73 22.20
CA SER A 577 15.39 -13.73 23.25
C SER A 577 15.23 -12.35 22.67
N MET A 578 16.10 -11.97 21.71
CA MET A 578 16.02 -10.68 21.02
C MET A 578 14.76 -10.56 20.16
N LEU A 579 14.34 -11.62 19.49
CA LEU A 579 13.05 -11.66 18.78
C LEU A 579 11.90 -11.29 19.72
N MET A 580 11.82 -11.94 20.88
CA MET A 580 10.73 -11.71 21.84
C MET A 580 10.77 -10.30 22.45
N TYR A 581 11.95 -9.80 22.85
CA TYR A 581 12.08 -8.45 23.42
C TYR A 581 11.77 -7.36 22.39
N ALA A 582 12.28 -7.50 21.18
CA ALA A 582 12.03 -6.54 20.11
C ALA A 582 10.55 -6.52 19.70
N ALA A 583 9.90 -7.69 19.56
CA ALA A 583 8.48 -7.78 19.23
C ALA A 583 7.60 -7.16 20.33
N LEU A 584 7.92 -7.40 21.61
CA LEU A 584 7.21 -6.78 22.70
C LEU A 584 7.40 -5.26 22.74
N SER A 585 8.62 -4.78 22.45
CA SER A 585 8.90 -3.34 22.40
C SER A 585 8.19 -2.70 21.20
N ALA A 586 8.09 -3.39 20.05
CA ALA A 586 7.30 -2.94 18.92
C ALA A 586 5.81 -2.83 19.28
N ALA A 587 5.25 -3.85 19.95
CA ALA A 587 3.88 -3.82 20.44
C ALA A 587 3.61 -2.64 21.40
N LEU A 588 4.54 -2.35 22.31
CA LEU A 588 4.46 -1.16 23.17
C LEU A 588 4.50 0.13 22.37
N THR A 589 5.30 0.18 21.30
CA THR A 589 5.37 1.36 20.42
C THR A 589 4.06 1.55 19.67
N SER A 590 3.44 0.48 19.17
CA SER A 590 2.11 0.53 18.54
C SER A 590 1.03 0.99 19.54
N LEU A 591 1.07 0.56 20.82
CA LEU A 591 0.19 1.07 21.86
C LEU A 591 0.40 2.57 22.11
N VAL A 592 1.66 3.03 22.19
CA VAL A 592 1.97 4.47 22.35
C VAL A 592 1.42 5.24 21.16
N TRP A 593 1.58 4.73 19.94
CA TRP A 593 1.09 5.38 18.72
C TRP A 593 -0.41 5.61 18.77
N GLY A 594 -1.20 4.57 19.11
CA GLY A 594 -2.65 4.68 19.24
C GLY A 594 -3.12 5.48 20.48
N THR A 595 -2.34 5.51 21.58
CA THR A 595 -2.77 6.17 22.83
C THR A 595 -2.62 7.70 22.78
N PHE A 596 -1.61 8.18 22.04
CA PHE A 596 -1.30 9.60 21.94
C PHE A 596 -1.77 10.18 20.60
N ASP A 597 -3.02 9.89 20.22
CA ASP A 597 -3.66 10.40 19.00
C ASP A 597 -3.72 11.93 18.94
N ASN A 598 -3.87 12.58 20.09
CA ASN A 598 -3.80 14.04 20.23
C ASN A 598 -2.46 14.65 19.78
N LEU A 599 -1.41 13.84 19.59
CA LEU A 599 -0.10 14.25 19.07
C LEU A 599 0.11 13.89 17.59
N TRP A 600 -0.90 13.33 16.91
CA TRP A 600 -0.72 12.95 15.51
C TRP A 600 -0.54 14.14 14.56
N SER A 601 -1.11 15.30 14.89
CA SER A 601 -0.82 16.57 14.20
C SER A 601 0.63 17.03 14.33
N GLU A 602 1.37 16.49 15.31
CA GLU A 602 2.75 16.85 15.57
C GLU A 602 3.69 15.95 14.74
N GLY A 603 4.21 16.43 13.63
CA GLY A 603 5.06 15.67 12.71
C GLY A 603 6.26 14.99 13.40
N TRP A 604 6.87 15.64 14.42
CA TRP A 604 7.97 15.04 15.19
C TRP A 604 7.56 13.77 15.93
N PHE A 605 6.33 13.72 16.49
CA PHE A 605 5.84 12.56 17.21
C PHE A 605 5.62 11.39 16.26
N MET A 606 4.92 11.62 15.15
CA MET A 606 4.64 10.62 14.14
C MET A 606 5.94 10.02 13.58
N MET A 607 6.91 10.87 13.25
CA MET A 607 8.23 10.45 12.79
C MET A 607 8.98 9.64 13.83
N PHE A 608 9.00 10.10 15.08
CA PHE A 608 9.70 9.42 16.17
C PHE A 608 9.16 8.01 16.41
N VAL A 609 7.84 7.89 16.55
CA VAL A 609 7.19 6.59 16.81
C VAL A 609 7.39 5.64 15.63
N TRP A 610 7.24 6.14 14.39
CA TRP A 610 7.46 5.34 13.19
C TRP A 610 8.90 4.84 13.07
N ILE A 611 9.88 5.70 13.31
CA ILE A 611 11.31 5.33 13.30
C ILE A 611 11.60 4.24 14.37
N VAL A 612 11.13 4.44 15.60
CA VAL A 612 11.35 3.48 16.70
C VAL A 612 10.68 2.14 16.39
N HIS A 613 9.43 2.15 15.97
CA HIS A 613 8.68 0.95 15.61
C HIS A 613 9.39 0.17 14.47
N THR A 614 9.79 0.86 13.40
CA THR A 614 10.47 0.25 12.26
C THR A 614 11.82 -0.35 12.64
N PHE A 615 12.60 0.37 13.46
CA PHE A 615 13.88 -0.13 13.97
C PHE A 615 13.71 -1.44 14.76
N LEU A 616 12.75 -1.48 15.67
CA LEU A 616 12.43 -2.67 16.46
C LEU A 616 11.92 -3.82 15.58
N TRP A 617 11.07 -3.52 14.60
CA TRP A 617 10.53 -4.51 13.69
C TRP A 617 11.61 -5.11 12.77
N ALA A 618 12.61 -4.33 12.37
CA ALA A 618 13.76 -4.84 11.65
C ALA A 618 14.60 -5.83 12.48
N ILE A 619 14.77 -5.56 13.79
CA ILE A 619 15.38 -6.51 14.74
C ILE A 619 14.56 -7.81 14.80
N VAL A 620 13.22 -7.69 14.91
CA VAL A 620 12.29 -8.85 14.91
C VAL A 620 12.53 -9.72 13.68
N SER A 621 12.57 -9.11 12.50
CA SER A 621 12.71 -9.81 11.22
C SER A 621 14.03 -10.59 11.14
N ILE A 622 15.15 -9.97 11.46
CA ILE A 622 16.48 -10.63 11.39
C ILE A 622 16.61 -11.74 12.42
N CYS A 623 16.12 -11.52 13.65
CA CYS A 623 16.13 -12.54 14.69
C CYS A 623 15.21 -13.73 14.35
N ALA A 624 14.08 -13.46 13.66
CA ALA A 624 13.20 -14.52 13.17
C ALA A 624 13.87 -15.36 12.09
N TYR A 625 14.52 -14.75 11.10
CA TYR A 625 15.27 -15.48 10.09
C TYR A 625 16.36 -16.36 10.72
N SER A 626 17.13 -15.81 11.66
CA SER A 626 18.14 -16.57 12.40
C SER A 626 17.53 -17.73 13.19
N LEU A 627 16.36 -17.54 13.82
CA LEU A 627 15.65 -18.57 14.55
C LEU A 627 15.16 -19.68 13.60
N MET A 628 14.58 -19.31 12.44
CA MET A 628 14.15 -20.28 11.43
C MET A 628 15.33 -21.09 10.87
N MET A 629 16.47 -20.47 10.62
CA MET A 629 17.69 -21.20 10.21
C MET A 629 18.11 -22.22 11.26
N ARG A 630 18.05 -21.89 12.54
CA ARG A 630 18.43 -22.79 13.64
C ARG A 630 17.51 -23.99 13.82
N VAL A 631 16.23 -23.85 13.52
CA VAL A 631 15.26 -24.96 13.60
C VAL A 631 15.18 -25.75 12.28
N THR A 632 15.96 -25.38 11.28
CA THR A 632 16.05 -26.04 9.98
C THR A 632 17.03 -27.19 10.03
N TRP A 633 16.67 -28.35 9.50
CA TRP A 633 17.54 -29.51 9.37
C TRP A 633 18.44 -29.38 8.15
N ALA A 634 19.76 -29.59 8.31
CA ALA A 634 20.77 -29.36 7.27
C ALA A 634 20.50 -30.14 5.97
N GLU A 635 20.02 -31.40 6.06
CA GLU A 635 19.74 -32.27 4.90
C GLU A 635 18.72 -31.70 3.92
N VAL A 636 17.78 -30.89 4.39
CA VAL A 636 16.74 -30.25 3.59
C VAL A 636 16.70 -28.74 3.83
N GLY A 637 17.82 -28.17 4.26
CA GLY A 637 17.95 -26.82 4.77
C GLY A 637 17.37 -25.75 3.84
N GLY A 638 17.73 -25.80 2.57
CA GLY A 638 17.24 -24.84 1.57
C GLY A 638 15.72 -24.88 1.41
N THR A 639 15.16 -26.07 1.27
CA THR A 639 13.70 -26.25 1.06
C THR A 639 12.90 -25.90 2.33
N GLN A 640 13.36 -26.34 3.50
CA GLN A 640 12.68 -26.06 4.76
C GLN A 640 12.73 -24.57 5.10
N PHE A 641 13.85 -23.91 4.95
CA PHE A 641 13.98 -22.48 5.18
C PHE A 641 13.14 -21.67 4.20
N THR A 642 13.16 -22.04 2.90
CA THR A 642 12.29 -21.38 1.89
C THR A 642 10.81 -21.57 2.21
N ALA A 643 10.40 -22.71 2.79
CA ALA A 643 9.03 -22.91 3.25
C ALA A 643 8.66 -21.91 4.38
N TYR A 644 9.54 -21.70 5.36
CA TYR A 644 9.30 -20.66 6.39
C TYR A 644 9.18 -19.26 5.79
N MET A 645 10.06 -18.90 4.85
CA MET A 645 10.00 -17.61 4.15
C MET A 645 8.68 -17.44 3.38
N SER A 646 8.21 -18.52 2.73
CA SER A 646 6.92 -18.51 2.03
C SER A 646 5.74 -18.33 3.00
N MET A 647 5.80 -18.93 4.18
CA MET A 647 4.78 -18.72 5.23
C MET A 647 4.83 -17.30 5.81
N MET A 648 6.01 -16.67 5.91
CA MET A 648 6.12 -15.26 6.31
C MET A 648 5.48 -14.32 5.28
N ASN A 649 5.63 -14.61 3.98
CA ASN A 649 4.95 -13.86 2.93
C ASN A 649 3.43 -14.05 2.98
N LEU A 650 2.96 -15.28 3.27
CA LEU A 650 1.54 -15.55 3.48
C LEU A 650 1.00 -14.80 4.71
N SER A 651 1.78 -14.73 5.79
CA SER A 651 1.46 -13.92 6.98
C SER A 651 1.31 -12.43 6.63
N ALA A 652 2.17 -11.90 5.75
CA ALA A 652 2.07 -10.52 5.27
C ALA A 652 0.76 -10.28 4.51
N ILE A 653 0.40 -11.21 3.62
CA ILE A 653 -0.88 -11.17 2.89
C ILE A 653 -2.06 -11.18 3.88
N MET A 654 -2.03 -12.06 4.88
CA MET A 654 -3.06 -12.08 5.92
C MET A 654 -3.13 -10.73 6.65
N GLY A 655 -1.99 -10.12 6.97
CA GLY A 655 -1.91 -8.78 7.55
C GLY A 655 -2.57 -7.72 6.67
N TYR A 656 -2.28 -7.69 5.37
CA TYR A 656 -2.89 -6.73 4.44
C TYR A 656 -4.42 -6.90 4.38
N GLN A 657 -4.90 -8.14 4.33
CA GLN A 657 -6.34 -8.45 4.26
C GLN A 657 -7.10 -8.18 5.56
N LEU A 658 -6.40 -8.03 6.69
CA LEU A 658 -7.03 -7.56 7.94
C LEU A 658 -7.31 -6.05 7.90
N ALA A 659 -6.58 -5.27 7.10
CA ALA A 659 -6.72 -3.82 7.07
C ALA A 659 -8.14 -3.34 6.71
N PRO A 660 -8.76 -3.74 5.57
CA PRO A 660 -10.11 -3.32 5.25
C PRO A 660 -11.14 -3.79 6.29
N ILE A 661 -11.00 -5.04 6.79
CA ILE A 661 -11.92 -5.62 7.79
C ILE A 661 -12.00 -4.78 9.07
N PHE A 662 -10.87 -4.21 9.48
CA PHE A 662 -10.81 -3.41 10.70
C PHE A 662 -10.98 -1.91 10.43
N ALA A 663 -10.57 -1.40 9.27
CA ALA A 663 -10.75 -0.01 8.89
C ALA A 663 -12.24 0.36 8.73
N GLU A 664 -13.06 -0.57 8.23
CA GLU A 664 -14.51 -0.40 8.14
C GLU A 664 -15.22 -0.31 9.50
N ARG A 665 -14.61 -0.82 10.58
CA ARG A 665 -15.28 -0.99 11.88
C ARG A 665 -14.68 -0.18 13.00
N TYR A 666 -13.43 0.25 12.88
CA TYR A 666 -12.67 0.85 13.97
C TYR A 666 -11.86 2.04 13.47
N ASN A 667 -11.73 3.04 14.32
CA ASN A 667 -10.86 4.17 14.11
C ASN A 667 -9.36 3.77 14.09
N TYR A 668 -8.51 4.64 13.58
CA TYR A 668 -7.07 4.39 13.47
C TYR A 668 -6.39 4.07 14.80
N GLN A 669 -6.82 4.68 15.93
CA GLN A 669 -6.32 4.36 17.27
C GLN A 669 -6.50 2.87 17.57
N THR A 670 -7.70 2.35 17.38
CA THR A 670 -8.02 0.94 17.64
C THR A 670 -7.23 0.02 16.72
N ILE A 671 -6.96 0.41 15.47
CA ILE A 671 -6.12 -0.37 14.56
C ILE A 671 -4.68 -0.47 15.08
N PHE A 672 -4.12 0.58 15.65
CA PHE A 672 -2.80 0.50 16.32
C PHE A 672 -2.82 -0.44 17.53
N TYR A 673 -3.91 -0.45 18.32
CA TYR A 673 -4.06 -1.40 19.44
C TYR A 673 -4.16 -2.85 18.92
N ILE A 674 -4.89 -3.09 17.85
CA ILE A 674 -4.97 -4.39 17.18
C ILE A 674 -3.58 -4.81 16.68
N ALA A 675 -2.83 -3.92 16.05
CA ALA A 675 -1.46 -4.19 15.61
C ALA A 675 -0.57 -4.60 16.79
N ALA A 676 -0.66 -3.92 17.93
CA ALA A 676 0.08 -4.27 19.15
C ALA A 676 -0.25 -5.69 19.64
N VAL A 677 -1.52 -6.10 19.59
CA VAL A 677 -1.92 -7.47 19.93
C VAL A 677 -1.34 -8.48 18.95
N LEU A 678 -1.41 -8.19 17.63
CA LEU A 678 -0.86 -9.07 16.59
C LEU A 678 0.66 -9.25 16.74
N GLU A 679 1.38 -8.19 17.11
CA GLU A 679 2.82 -8.23 17.39
C GLU A 679 3.16 -9.12 18.60
N THR A 680 2.31 -9.14 19.64
CA THR A 680 2.50 -10.04 20.78
C THR A 680 2.31 -11.52 20.43
N PHE A 681 1.58 -11.87 19.38
CA PHE A 681 1.46 -13.27 18.93
C PHE A 681 2.80 -13.86 18.49
N VAL A 682 3.71 -13.05 17.95
CA VAL A 682 5.09 -13.46 17.64
C VAL A 682 5.80 -13.96 18.89
N VAL A 683 5.65 -13.23 20.00
CA VAL A 683 6.25 -13.60 21.29
C VAL A 683 5.70 -14.91 21.80
N LEU A 684 4.36 -15.05 21.79
CA LEU A 684 3.69 -16.27 22.24
C LEU A 684 4.08 -17.48 21.41
N ALA A 685 4.18 -17.33 20.09
CA ALA A 685 4.58 -18.40 19.18
C ALA A 685 6.04 -18.81 19.38
N ALA A 686 6.95 -17.84 19.50
CA ALA A 686 8.38 -18.10 19.68
C ALA A 686 8.74 -18.69 21.05
N LEU A 687 7.92 -18.45 22.08
CA LEU A 687 8.21 -18.82 23.46
C LEU A 687 8.55 -20.31 23.62
N PHE A 688 7.85 -21.17 22.91
CA PHE A 688 7.94 -22.63 23.05
C PHE A 688 8.93 -23.30 22.08
N ILE A 689 9.61 -22.52 21.22
CA ILE A 689 10.63 -23.05 20.31
C ILE A 689 11.91 -23.35 21.11
N ASP A 690 12.50 -24.54 20.91
CA ASP A 690 13.87 -24.86 21.30
C ASP A 690 14.75 -24.81 20.04
N PRO A 691 15.66 -23.83 19.90
CA PRO A 691 16.47 -23.68 18.69
C PRO A 691 17.41 -24.86 18.40
N GLU A 692 17.74 -25.66 19.41
CA GLU A 692 18.67 -26.80 19.31
C GLU A 692 17.94 -28.14 19.19
N GLU A 693 16.60 -28.18 19.23
CA GLU A 693 15.83 -29.43 19.22
C GLU A 693 16.04 -30.21 17.93
N THR A 694 16.10 -29.54 16.77
CA THR A 694 16.29 -30.17 15.47
C THR A 694 17.66 -30.87 15.41
N ASP A 695 18.73 -30.19 15.78
CA ASP A 695 20.09 -30.74 15.80
C ASP A 695 20.20 -31.91 16.74
N ARG A 696 19.63 -31.81 17.94
CA ARG A 696 19.64 -32.90 18.93
C ARG A 696 18.82 -34.11 18.50
N THR A 697 17.76 -33.91 17.71
CA THR A 697 16.83 -34.99 17.36
C THR A 697 17.23 -35.71 16.07
N LEU A 698 17.72 -34.96 15.06
CA LEU A 698 17.96 -35.47 13.72
C LEU A 698 19.45 -35.72 13.43
N ASN A 699 20.38 -34.91 13.98
CA ASN A 699 21.82 -35.07 13.73
C ASN A 699 22.52 -36.02 14.70
N THR A 700 21.89 -36.40 15.82
CA THR A 700 22.42 -37.42 16.76
C THR A 700 22.00 -38.87 16.40
N SER A 701 21.17 -39.06 15.38
CA SER A 701 20.70 -40.35 14.89
C SER A 701 21.44 -40.82 13.62
N ALA A 702 22.46 -40.10 13.15
CA ALA A 702 23.34 -40.45 12.01
C ALA A 702 24.71 -41.05 12.50
#